data_6a00b911b90d10ce29503bf1af5af443
#
_entry.id   6a00b911b90d10ce29503bf1af5af443
#
_cell.length_a   1.000
_cell.length_b   1.000
_cell.length_c   1.000
_cell.angle_alpha   90.00
_cell.angle_beta   90.00
_cell.angle_gamma   90.00
#
_symmetry.space_group_name_H-M   'P 1'
#
loop_
_entity.id
_entity.type
_entity.pdbx_description
1 polymer ?
#
loop_
_entity_poly.entity_id
_entity_poly.type
_entity_poly.pdbx_seq_one_letter_code
_entity_poly.pdbx_strand_id
1 'polypeptide(L)'
;MKFRDKFVRSQLELAKPIVRNASIETARAFREKVGKFLQFVTRRGVVVSNEDFDGIPGAMVVPRDELRSGIIIYIHGGGYVSGELEYAKGYATVLSEECGMRVAAFAYKLAPEALFPSQIDEAVKVYRHIVSLGYSPDRILLAGESAGGGLCYALCLKLRELGEALPAGVLALSPWCDLTLSGSSFETNKEKDPSLAKETLSYYADCYVGAKNKAESGDPSDAFLELKKNPLVSPVFADLKGLPPTLIFAGGDEILLSDAVTMQKNFERDGVRSRLIVKPKMWHAYHLYHLKSTKTDYEIINSFIKEAFPADTQRKLRWMHIDNAAKLYPAARSARWTNVFRLSATLNEEVNREVLQSALDVTVRRFPSIAVRLRRGTFWYYLEEIAHAPRVLDEKSYPLVRMPFDDIRSCAFRVIIYKKRIAVEFFHALTDGNGGMIFLKTLVAEYISQRYRVKIGASNGVLDRLEEPRKEELLDLFPSHADRLPATRRDSDSYRIFGEREEDSFATVTTFIMKSRELVDKAHSLGVSVTALLCAAFIKAGIELQNEDVRGLKRQKPVKVLIPCDLRRIYGADTLRNFVLYTTPGIDPRLGEYTFAEICDIVYKLMVLEITPKNMAAKIKTNVKDEENILLKLTPLFLKNIVMKLVFMMCGEKKSMLTLSNLGVIKLPSEMERFVERFDFVLSVQSKAPYNAGVLSYGESTYLSIIRNIKEARLESALYRVFRAEGISVAAESNQR
;
A
#
# COMPACT_ATOMS: atom_id res chain seq x y z
N MET A 1 32.49 16.65 -20.04
CA MET A 1 32.40 15.53 -19.07
C MET A 1 32.81 15.97 -17.68
N LYS A 2 32.02 15.64 -16.65
CA LYS A 2 32.34 15.88 -15.24
C LYS A 2 33.44 14.91 -14.78
N PHE A 3 34.11 15.19 -13.66
CA PHE A 3 35.24 14.36 -13.16
C PHE A 3 34.84 12.87 -12.98
N ARG A 4 33.66 12.61 -12.40
CA ARG A 4 33.16 11.25 -12.20
C ARG A 4 32.90 10.51 -13.51
N ASP A 5 32.40 11.19 -14.53
CA ASP A 5 32.15 10.61 -15.85
C ASP A 5 33.48 10.19 -16.51
N LYS A 6 34.52 11.02 -16.38
CA LYS A 6 35.89 10.71 -16.88
C LYS A 6 36.45 9.48 -16.16
N PHE A 7 36.25 9.40 -14.85
CA PHE A 7 36.72 8.27 -14.04
C PHE A 7 36.03 6.97 -14.48
N VAL A 8 34.70 6.96 -14.61
CA VAL A 8 33.97 5.75 -15.08
C VAL A 8 34.41 5.36 -16.48
N ARG A 9 34.56 6.33 -17.39
CA ARG A 9 35.08 6.06 -18.76
C ARG A 9 36.45 5.39 -18.72
N SER A 10 37.39 5.90 -17.94
CA SER A 10 38.74 5.32 -17.79
C SER A 10 38.71 3.88 -17.25
N GLN A 11 37.79 3.58 -16.29
CA GLN A 11 37.60 2.20 -15.81
C GLN A 11 37.08 1.26 -16.90
N LEU A 12 36.17 1.75 -17.75
CA LEU A 12 35.65 0.99 -18.89
C LEU A 12 36.72 0.71 -19.94
N GLU A 13 37.52 1.73 -20.26
CA GLU A 13 38.67 1.59 -21.18
C GLU A 13 39.66 0.51 -20.70
N LEU A 14 39.99 0.50 -19.40
CA LEU A 14 40.84 -0.52 -18.80
C LEU A 14 40.22 -1.91 -18.80
N ALA A 15 38.90 -2.00 -18.62
CA ALA A 15 38.17 -3.27 -18.59
C ALA A 15 37.86 -3.83 -19.99
N LYS A 16 37.84 -3.00 -21.05
CA LYS A 16 37.44 -3.39 -22.41
C LYS A 16 38.16 -4.65 -22.94
N PRO A 17 39.51 -4.82 -22.80
CA PRO A 17 40.18 -6.02 -23.28
C PRO A 17 39.73 -7.29 -22.54
N ILE A 18 39.43 -7.17 -21.25
CA ILE A 18 38.95 -8.30 -20.43
C ILE A 18 37.53 -8.69 -20.85
N VAL A 19 36.64 -7.70 -21.00
CA VAL A 19 35.25 -7.93 -21.38
C VAL A 19 35.13 -8.47 -22.80
N ARG A 20 35.97 -8.03 -23.74
CA ARG A 20 36.00 -8.51 -25.14
C ARG A 20 36.28 -9.99 -25.23
N ASN A 21 37.14 -10.53 -24.36
CA ASN A 21 37.56 -11.97 -24.38
C ASN A 21 36.83 -12.79 -23.31
N ALA A 22 35.84 -12.23 -22.60
CA ALA A 22 35.11 -12.94 -21.57
C ALA A 22 34.15 -13.98 -22.16
N SER A 23 34.03 -15.13 -21.50
CA SER A 23 32.97 -16.11 -21.85
C SER A 23 31.60 -15.54 -21.52
N ILE A 24 30.55 -16.14 -22.12
CA ILE A 24 29.15 -15.73 -21.83
C ILE A 24 28.85 -15.85 -20.35
N GLU A 25 29.31 -16.91 -19.68
CA GLU A 25 29.10 -17.13 -18.23
C GLU A 25 29.75 -16.02 -17.41
N THR A 26 30.95 -15.59 -17.79
CA THR A 26 31.66 -14.48 -17.12
C THR A 26 30.88 -13.16 -17.31
N ALA A 27 30.40 -12.91 -18.53
CA ALA A 27 29.59 -11.73 -18.85
C ALA A 27 28.27 -11.73 -18.04
N ARG A 28 27.57 -12.86 -17.93
CA ARG A 28 26.37 -13.04 -17.09
C ARG A 28 26.67 -12.74 -15.63
N ALA A 29 27.66 -13.41 -15.05
CA ALA A 29 28.03 -13.22 -13.64
C ALA A 29 28.42 -11.78 -13.30
N PHE A 30 29.11 -11.09 -14.23
CA PHE A 30 29.46 -9.67 -14.04
C PHE A 30 28.21 -8.77 -14.03
N ARG A 31 27.29 -8.96 -14.98
CA ARG A 31 26.04 -8.16 -15.04
C ARG A 31 25.17 -8.33 -13.80
N GLU A 32 25.05 -9.55 -13.28
CA GLU A 32 24.32 -9.82 -12.03
C GLU A 32 24.93 -9.04 -10.83
N LYS A 33 26.26 -8.95 -10.74
CA LYS A 33 26.92 -8.12 -9.71
C LYS A 33 26.61 -6.64 -9.88
N VAL A 34 26.63 -6.14 -11.10
CA VAL A 34 26.27 -4.74 -11.43
C VAL A 34 24.82 -4.47 -11.01
N GLY A 35 23.89 -5.38 -11.33
CA GLY A 35 22.50 -5.24 -10.92
C GLY A 35 22.31 -5.17 -9.41
N LYS A 36 22.95 -6.05 -8.64
CA LYS A 36 22.92 -6.02 -7.18
C LYS A 36 23.50 -4.71 -6.61
N PHE A 37 24.55 -4.19 -7.21
CA PHE A 37 25.14 -2.90 -6.81
C PHE A 37 24.18 -1.74 -7.03
N LEU A 38 23.49 -1.65 -8.18
CA LEU A 38 22.50 -0.61 -8.46
C LEU A 38 21.33 -0.68 -7.48
N GLN A 39 20.81 -1.87 -7.20
CA GLN A 39 19.75 -2.05 -6.19
C GLN A 39 20.19 -1.57 -4.80
N PHE A 40 21.45 -1.81 -4.43
CA PHE A 40 22.00 -1.30 -3.16
C PHE A 40 22.03 0.23 -3.11
N VAL A 41 22.41 0.89 -4.20
CA VAL A 41 22.48 2.36 -4.28
C VAL A 41 21.11 2.99 -4.17
N THR A 42 20.09 2.43 -4.85
CA THR A 42 18.72 2.96 -4.93
C THR A 42 17.78 2.46 -3.84
N ARG A 43 18.23 1.56 -2.96
CA ARG A 43 17.39 0.86 -1.93
C ARG A 43 16.53 1.77 -1.04
N ARG A 44 16.88 3.05 -0.90
CA ARG A 44 16.12 4.01 -0.08
C ARG A 44 14.97 4.66 -0.84
N GLY A 45 15.06 4.73 -2.16
CA GLY A 45 14.08 5.37 -3.04
C GLY A 45 12.98 4.43 -3.55
N VAL A 46 13.21 3.12 -3.52
CA VAL A 46 12.31 2.13 -4.12
C VAL A 46 12.03 0.93 -3.23
N VAL A 47 10.98 0.19 -3.57
CA VAL A 47 10.67 -1.15 -3.02
C VAL A 47 10.67 -2.13 -4.18
N VAL A 48 11.37 -3.27 -4.04
CA VAL A 48 11.47 -4.32 -5.06
C VAL A 48 10.81 -5.59 -4.56
N SER A 49 9.94 -6.20 -5.38
CA SER A 49 9.43 -7.55 -5.17
C SER A 49 9.73 -8.43 -6.37
N ASN A 50 10.05 -9.67 -6.11
CA ASN A 50 10.08 -10.67 -7.17
C ASN A 50 8.64 -11.06 -7.51
N GLU A 51 8.38 -11.21 -8.80
CA GLU A 51 7.08 -11.58 -9.36
C GLU A 51 7.29 -12.70 -10.39
N ASP A 52 6.24 -13.41 -10.69
CA ASP A 52 6.17 -14.34 -11.81
C ASP A 52 5.17 -13.79 -12.84
N PHE A 53 5.64 -13.59 -14.07
CA PHE A 53 4.81 -13.10 -15.16
C PHE A 53 4.45 -14.25 -16.09
N ASP A 54 3.50 -15.09 -15.71
CA ASP A 54 3.05 -16.28 -16.44
C ASP A 54 4.20 -17.27 -16.74
N GLY A 55 4.98 -17.62 -15.71
CA GLY A 55 6.12 -18.52 -15.79
C GLY A 55 7.43 -17.83 -16.19
N ILE A 56 7.46 -16.50 -16.29
CA ILE A 56 8.66 -15.70 -16.59
C ILE A 56 9.12 -15.00 -15.32
N PRO A 57 10.34 -15.28 -14.82
CA PRO A 57 10.86 -14.63 -13.63
C PRO A 57 10.98 -13.12 -13.81
N GLY A 58 10.40 -12.36 -12.91
CA GLY A 58 10.38 -10.90 -12.97
C GLY A 58 10.42 -10.23 -11.61
N ALA A 59 10.28 -8.93 -11.63
CA ALA A 59 10.15 -8.10 -10.44
C ALA A 59 9.30 -6.86 -10.71
N MET A 60 8.52 -6.47 -9.69
CA MET A 60 7.87 -5.17 -9.64
C MET A 60 8.71 -4.23 -8.79
N VAL A 61 9.09 -3.08 -9.35
CA VAL A 61 9.80 -2.01 -8.65
C VAL A 61 8.86 -0.83 -8.48
N VAL A 62 8.67 -0.41 -7.23
CA VAL A 62 7.74 0.67 -6.88
C VAL A 62 8.51 1.79 -6.19
N PRO A 63 8.47 3.02 -6.70
CA PRO A 63 9.12 4.15 -6.05
C PRO A 63 8.37 4.50 -4.75
N ARG A 64 9.11 4.93 -3.72
CA ARG A 64 8.49 5.34 -2.45
C ARG A 64 7.68 6.63 -2.57
N ASP A 65 8.12 7.52 -3.43
CA ASP A 65 7.47 8.79 -3.73
C ASP A 65 6.90 8.75 -5.17
N GLU A 66 5.99 7.81 -5.41
CA GLU A 66 5.37 7.64 -6.72
C GLU A 66 4.52 8.86 -7.09
N LEU A 67 4.81 9.44 -8.25
CA LEU A 67 4.22 10.69 -8.71
C LEU A 67 3.26 10.51 -9.90
N ARG A 68 3.24 9.33 -10.54
CA ARG A 68 2.52 9.10 -11.81
C ARG A 68 1.80 7.76 -11.83
N SER A 69 0.62 7.73 -12.46
CA SER A 69 -0.09 6.51 -12.80
C SER A 69 0.51 5.89 -14.08
N GLY A 70 0.36 4.59 -14.23
CA GLY A 70 0.93 3.83 -15.33
C GLY A 70 2.13 2.99 -14.90
N ILE A 71 2.72 2.29 -15.86
CA ILE A 71 3.82 1.37 -15.62
C ILE A 71 4.83 1.40 -16.76
N ILE A 72 6.11 1.27 -16.41
CA ILE A 72 7.17 1.01 -17.39
C ILE A 72 7.43 -0.50 -17.42
N ILE A 73 7.35 -1.13 -18.59
CA ILE A 73 7.91 -2.47 -18.81
C ILE A 73 9.35 -2.28 -19.25
N TYR A 74 10.29 -2.70 -18.42
CA TYR A 74 11.70 -2.56 -18.69
C TYR A 74 12.28 -3.87 -19.22
N ILE A 75 12.90 -3.81 -20.40
CA ILE A 75 13.54 -4.90 -21.10
C ILE A 75 15.06 -4.66 -21.05
N HIS A 76 15.77 -5.54 -20.36
CA HIS A 76 17.20 -5.39 -20.17
C HIS A 76 18.01 -5.69 -21.45
N GLY A 77 19.19 -5.10 -21.56
CA GLY A 77 20.15 -5.40 -22.61
C GLY A 77 21.02 -6.61 -22.30
N GLY A 78 22.17 -6.67 -22.98
CA GLY A 78 23.12 -7.77 -22.79
C GLY A 78 23.32 -8.61 -24.02
N GLY A 79 22.95 -8.08 -25.21
CA GLY A 79 23.19 -8.73 -26.48
C GLY A 79 22.42 -10.02 -26.69
N TYR A 80 21.28 -10.19 -26.03
CA TYR A 80 20.45 -11.40 -25.97
C TYR A 80 21.12 -12.62 -25.31
N VAL A 81 22.37 -12.53 -24.90
CA VAL A 81 23.16 -13.65 -24.32
C VAL A 81 23.46 -13.52 -22.85
N SER A 82 23.27 -12.32 -22.29
CA SER A 82 23.58 -12.04 -20.89
C SER A 82 22.57 -11.04 -20.29
N GLY A 83 22.52 -10.98 -18.95
CA GLY A 83 21.54 -10.23 -18.19
C GLY A 83 20.45 -11.15 -17.68
N GLU A 84 20.40 -11.33 -16.37
CA GLU A 84 19.39 -12.12 -15.68
C GLU A 84 18.58 -11.21 -14.77
N LEU A 85 17.82 -11.78 -13.84
CA LEU A 85 16.85 -11.03 -13.04
C LEU A 85 17.50 -9.94 -12.17
N GLU A 86 18.66 -10.19 -11.56
CA GLU A 86 19.30 -9.16 -10.72
C GLU A 86 19.80 -7.98 -11.56
N TYR A 87 20.27 -8.22 -12.78
CA TYR A 87 20.65 -7.15 -13.70
C TYR A 87 19.43 -6.34 -14.14
N ALA A 88 18.34 -7.02 -14.53
CA ALA A 88 17.09 -6.35 -14.91
C ALA A 88 16.56 -5.48 -13.75
N LYS A 89 16.51 -6.01 -12.53
CA LYS A 89 16.12 -5.25 -11.32
C LYS A 89 17.02 -4.04 -11.09
N GLY A 90 18.31 -4.16 -11.34
CA GLY A 90 19.28 -3.11 -11.06
C GLY A 90 18.92 -1.78 -11.72
N TYR A 91 18.75 -1.76 -13.03
CA TYR A 91 18.40 -0.52 -13.74
C TYR A 91 16.92 -0.15 -13.59
N ALA A 92 16.02 -1.14 -13.44
CA ALA A 92 14.63 -0.88 -13.12
C ALA A 92 14.47 -0.04 -11.84
N THR A 93 15.35 -0.23 -10.83
CA THR A 93 15.33 0.59 -9.62
C THR A 93 15.73 2.04 -9.89
N VAL A 94 16.70 2.28 -10.78
CA VAL A 94 17.10 3.63 -11.20
C VAL A 94 15.98 4.30 -11.98
N LEU A 95 15.38 3.60 -12.96
CA LEU A 95 14.24 4.12 -13.72
C LEU A 95 13.06 4.48 -12.82
N SER A 96 12.73 3.59 -11.89
CA SER A 96 11.62 3.79 -10.97
C SER A 96 11.83 5.02 -10.08
N GLU A 97 13.03 5.19 -9.51
CA GLU A 97 13.37 6.32 -8.64
C GLU A 97 13.38 7.64 -9.42
N GLU A 98 14.04 7.71 -10.59
CA GLU A 98 14.20 8.92 -11.38
C GLU A 98 12.92 9.34 -12.11
N CYS A 99 12.08 8.38 -12.52
CA CYS A 99 10.83 8.66 -13.21
C CYS A 99 9.61 8.76 -12.28
N GLY A 100 9.71 8.33 -11.04
CA GLY A 100 8.58 8.28 -10.10
C GLY A 100 7.46 7.36 -10.60
N MET A 101 7.80 6.21 -11.20
CA MET A 101 6.85 5.27 -11.78
C MET A 101 7.14 3.83 -11.36
N ARG A 102 6.11 3.00 -11.38
CA ARG A 102 6.28 1.55 -11.29
C ARG A 102 7.04 1.03 -12.50
N VAL A 103 7.92 0.06 -12.26
CA VAL A 103 8.66 -0.62 -13.32
C VAL A 103 8.50 -2.12 -13.16
N ALA A 104 7.98 -2.79 -14.18
CA ALA A 104 8.01 -4.24 -14.32
C ALA A 104 9.27 -4.62 -15.09
N ALA A 105 10.17 -5.36 -14.47
CA ALA A 105 11.39 -5.89 -15.09
C ALA A 105 11.32 -7.41 -15.11
N PHE A 106 11.83 -8.04 -16.16
CA PHE A 106 11.79 -9.50 -16.29
C PHE A 106 13.06 -10.04 -16.92
N ALA A 107 13.35 -11.31 -16.66
CA ALA A 107 14.46 -12.05 -17.22
C ALA A 107 13.94 -12.96 -18.32
N TYR A 108 14.11 -12.54 -19.56
CA TYR A 108 13.80 -13.39 -20.72
C TYR A 108 14.89 -14.44 -20.93
N LYS A 109 14.54 -15.56 -21.59
CA LYS A 109 15.49 -16.62 -21.90
C LYS A 109 16.60 -16.12 -22.82
N LEU A 110 17.83 -16.53 -22.50
CA LEU A 110 19.03 -16.04 -23.17
C LEU A 110 19.50 -17.03 -24.26
N ALA A 111 20.14 -16.50 -25.28
CA ALA A 111 20.90 -17.27 -26.24
C ALA A 111 22.26 -17.69 -25.64
N PRO A 112 22.86 -18.81 -26.08
CA PRO A 112 22.41 -19.69 -27.13
C PRO A 112 21.37 -20.76 -26.71
N GLU A 113 20.99 -20.81 -25.41
CA GLU A 113 20.07 -21.83 -24.89
C GLU A 113 18.64 -21.65 -25.44
N ALA A 114 18.25 -20.41 -25.70
CA ALA A 114 16.98 -20.09 -26.37
C ALA A 114 17.24 -19.13 -27.53
N LEU A 115 16.82 -19.52 -28.72
CA LEU A 115 17.03 -18.76 -29.93
C LEU A 115 15.84 -17.83 -30.21
N PHE A 116 16.02 -16.88 -31.14
CA PHE A 116 14.92 -16.15 -31.76
C PHE A 116 13.85 -17.14 -32.28
N PRO A 117 12.52 -16.91 -32.02
CA PRO A 117 11.92 -15.71 -31.45
C PRO A 117 11.57 -15.79 -29.96
N SER A 118 12.13 -16.72 -29.18
CA SER A 118 11.74 -16.95 -27.78
C SER A 118 11.67 -15.67 -26.91
N GLN A 119 12.60 -14.75 -27.11
CA GLN A 119 12.69 -13.50 -26.35
C GLN A 119 11.50 -12.57 -26.62
N ILE A 120 11.03 -12.53 -27.86
CA ILE A 120 9.85 -11.75 -28.28
C ILE A 120 8.59 -12.38 -27.73
N ASP A 121 8.47 -13.70 -27.82
CA ASP A 121 7.29 -14.42 -27.31
C ASP A 121 7.13 -14.24 -25.80
N GLU A 122 8.25 -14.24 -25.06
CA GLU A 122 8.22 -13.96 -23.63
C GLU A 122 7.88 -12.48 -23.34
N ALA A 123 8.40 -11.54 -24.12
CA ALA A 123 8.04 -10.13 -23.99
C ALA A 123 6.53 -9.88 -24.24
N VAL A 124 5.94 -10.58 -25.22
CA VAL A 124 4.48 -10.56 -25.47
C VAL A 124 3.70 -11.11 -24.28
N LYS A 125 4.14 -12.22 -23.68
CA LYS A 125 3.49 -12.79 -22.49
C LYS A 125 3.53 -11.79 -21.32
N VAL A 126 4.68 -11.18 -21.03
CA VAL A 126 4.81 -10.17 -19.99
C VAL A 126 3.90 -8.96 -20.26
N TYR A 127 3.87 -8.47 -21.49
CA TYR A 127 2.97 -7.37 -21.86
C TYR A 127 1.50 -7.71 -21.59
N ARG A 128 1.03 -8.88 -22.03
CA ARG A 128 -0.33 -9.38 -21.79
C ARG A 128 -0.62 -9.54 -20.29
N HIS A 129 0.36 -10.06 -19.53
CA HIS A 129 0.23 -10.18 -18.09
C HIS A 129 0.03 -8.80 -17.43
N ILE A 130 0.83 -7.79 -17.79
CA ILE A 130 0.67 -6.43 -17.27
C ILE A 130 -0.69 -5.83 -17.65
N VAL A 131 -1.18 -6.07 -18.84
CA VAL A 131 -2.54 -5.67 -19.25
C VAL A 131 -3.60 -6.39 -18.40
N SER A 132 -3.41 -7.68 -18.10
CA SER A 132 -4.33 -8.46 -17.25
C SER A 132 -4.38 -7.97 -15.80
N LEU A 133 -3.32 -7.32 -15.32
CA LEU A 133 -3.28 -6.64 -14.01
C LEU A 133 -4.07 -5.31 -13.99
N GLY A 134 -4.73 -4.94 -15.10
CA GLY A 134 -5.57 -3.76 -15.21
C GLY A 134 -4.85 -2.50 -15.72
N TYR A 135 -3.60 -2.61 -16.20
CA TYR A 135 -2.95 -1.51 -16.90
C TYR A 135 -3.46 -1.45 -18.34
N SER A 136 -4.11 -0.36 -18.71
CA SER A 136 -4.48 -0.16 -20.11
C SER A 136 -3.24 0.14 -20.98
N PRO A 137 -3.22 -0.27 -22.27
CA PRO A 137 -2.07 -0.07 -23.15
C PRO A 137 -1.58 1.38 -23.22
N ASP A 138 -2.47 2.37 -23.17
CA ASP A 138 -2.17 3.80 -23.13
C ASP A 138 -1.54 4.27 -21.79
N ARG A 139 -1.38 3.36 -20.82
CA ARG A 139 -0.71 3.55 -19.54
C ARG A 139 0.55 2.70 -19.37
N ILE A 140 0.98 2.03 -20.44
CA ILE A 140 2.19 1.23 -20.48
C ILE A 140 3.24 1.94 -21.32
N LEU A 141 4.43 2.15 -20.79
CA LEU A 141 5.60 2.59 -21.52
C LEU A 141 6.59 1.44 -21.61
N LEU A 142 7.15 1.18 -22.79
CA LEU A 142 8.29 0.28 -22.88
C LEU A 142 9.59 1.07 -22.67
N ALA A 143 10.53 0.48 -21.95
CA ALA A 143 11.88 1.02 -21.82
C ALA A 143 12.90 -0.11 -21.99
N GLY A 144 13.99 0.14 -22.71
CA GLY A 144 15.03 -0.88 -22.86
C GLY A 144 16.36 -0.27 -23.28
N GLU A 145 17.45 -0.92 -22.89
CA GLU A 145 18.78 -0.53 -23.34
C GLU A 145 19.43 -1.58 -24.22
N SER A 146 20.27 -1.17 -25.15
CA SER A 146 21.03 -2.08 -26.03
C SER A 146 20.12 -3.05 -26.79
N ALA A 147 20.33 -4.37 -26.66
CA ALA A 147 19.45 -5.42 -27.19
C ALA A 147 18.01 -5.28 -26.67
N GLY A 148 17.81 -4.88 -25.40
CA GLY A 148 16.48 -4.62 -24.85
C GLY A 148 15.78 -3.43 -25.52
N GLY A 149 16.54 -2.42 -25.97
CA GLY A 149 16.02 -1.32 -26.78
C GLY A 149 15.53 -1.78 -28.15
N GLY A 150 16.27 -2.67 -28.80
CA GLY A 150 15.84 -3.34 -30.04
C GLY A 150 14.59 -4.20 -29.83
N LEU A 151 14.56 -4.96 -28.72
CA LEU A 151 13.44 -5.85 -28.37
C LEU A 151 12.16 -5.06 -28.05
N CYS A 152 12.24 -3.81 -27.55
CA CYS A 152 11.07 -2.94 -27.41
C CYS A 152 10.38 -2.68 -28.76
N TYR A 153 11.13 -2.40 -29.80
CA TYR A 153 10.59 -2.22 -31.15
C TYR A 153 10.07 -3.53 -31.74
N ALA A 154 10.81 -4.62 -31.60
CA ALA A 154 10.37 -5.94 -32.02
C ALA A 154 9.05 -6.36 -31.34
N LEU A 155 8.89 -6.06 -30.05
CA LEU A 155 7.64 -6.27 -29.34
C LEU A 155 6.49 -5.44 -29.93
N CYS A 156 6.71 -4.14 -30.20
CA CYS A 156 5.68 -3.31 -30.84
C CYS A 156 5.28 -3.83 -32.21
N LEU A 157 6.24 -4.27 -33.03
CA LEU A 157 6.00 -4.89 -34.34
C LEU A 157 5.17 -6.17 -34.16
N LYS A 158 5.52 -7.02 -33.21
CA LYS A 158 4.81 -8.27 -32.94
C LYS A 158 3.39 -8.04 -32.42
N LEU A 159 3.18 -7.09 -31.52
CA LEU A 159 1.84 -6.71 -31.05
C LEU A 159 0.97 -6.21 -32.22
N ARG A 160 1.55 -5.40 -33.12
CA ARG A 160 0.86 -4.95 -34.34
C ARG A 160 0.47 -6.12 -35.26
N GLU A 161 1.38 -7.08 -35.47
CA GLU A 161 1.07 -8.30 -36.23
C GLU A 161 -0.09 -9.11 -35.63
N LEU A 162 -0.16 -9.15 -34.28
CA LEU A 162 -1.21 -9.84 -33.52
C LEU A 162 -2.52 -9.05 -33.45
N GLY A 163 -2.56 -7.80 -33.95
CA GLY A 163 -3.72 -6.92 -33.84
C GLY A 163 -4.00 -6.44 -32.42
N GLU A 164 -3.00 -6.46 -31.55
CA GLU A 164 -3.12 -6.02 -30.16
C GLU A 164 -2.81 -4.53 -30.03
N ALA A 165 -3.39 -3.89 -28.99
CA ALA A 165 -3.17 -2.49 -28.72
C ALA A 165 -1.70 -2.23 -28.31
N LEU A 166 -1.11 -1.20 -28.91
CA LEU A 166 0.28 -0.82 -28.66
C LEU A 166 0.45 -0.01 -27.38
N PRO A 167 1.64 -0.03 -26.75
CA PRO A 167 1.94 0.81 -25.58
C PRO A 167 1.91 2.29 -25.92
N ALA A 168 1.83 3.14 -24.90
CA ALA A 168 1.79 4.62 -25.05
C ALA A 168 3.07 5.22 -25.64
N GLY A 169 4.20 4.55 -25.47
CA GLY A 169 5.48 5.03 -26.01
C GLY A 169 6.64 4.07 -25.76
N VAL A 170 7.78 4.36 -26.39
CA VAL A 170 9.03 3.62 -26.24
C VAL A 170 10.16 4.55 -25.82
N LEU A 171 10.89 4.21 -24.75
CA LEU A 171 12.15 4.80 -24.33
C LEU A 171 13.29 3.82 -24.68
N ALA A 172 14.09 4.12 -25.68
CA ALA A 172 15.21 3.31 -26.08
C ALA A 172 16.55 3.98 -25.73
N LEU A 173 17.37 3.29 -24.97
CA LEU A 173 18.67 3.74 -24.52
C LEU A 173 19.78 3.00 -25.25
N SER A 174 20.50 3.67 -26.15
CA SER A 174 21.54 3.06 -26.99
C SER A 174 21.04 1.76 -27.66
N PRO A 175 19.91 1.77 -28.38
CA PRO A 175 19.28 0.55 -28.88
C PRO A 175 20.13 -0.16 -29.93
N TRP A 176 20.22 -1.48 -29.84
CA TRP A 176 20.81 -2.32 -30.89
C TRP A 176 19.71 -2.81 -31.82
N CYS A 177 19.62 -2.19 -33.00
CA CYS A 177 18.55 -2.39 -33.98
C CYS A 177 19.00 -2.98 -35.32
N ASP A 178 20.30 -3.14 -35.55
CA ASP A 178 20.88 -3.76 -36.74
C ASP A 178 21.87 -4.85 -36.34
N LEU A 179 21.41 -6.11 -36.38
CA LEU A 179 22.23 -7.29 -36.07
C LEU A 179 23.12 -7.70 -37.24
N THR A 180 23.01 -7.04 -38.41
CA THR A 180 23.96 -7.20 -39.52
C THR A 180 25.25 -6.43 -39.33
N LEU A 181 25.26 -5.47 -38.33
CA LEU A 181 26.39 -4.59 -38.02
C LEU A 181 26.87 -3.76 -39.22
N SER A 182 25.94 -3.32 -40.07
CA SER A 182 26.22 -2.59 -41.31
C SER A 182 26.47 -1.10 -41.11
N GLY A 183 26.17 -0.57 -39.94
CA GLY A 183 26.25 0.86 -39.64
C GLY A 183 27.67 1.43 -39.61
N SER A 184 27.84 2.66 -40.07
CA SER A 184 29.16 3.34 -40.20
C SER A 184 29.87 3.54 -38.85
N SER A 185 29.15 3.68 -37.76
CA SER A 185 29.73 3.90 -36.42
C SER A 185 30.51 2.70 -35.88
N PHE A 186 30.27 1.50 -36.41
CA PHE A 186 31.06 0.33 -36.06
C PHE A 186 32.55 0.51 -36.45
N GLU A 187 32.83 1.32 -37.47
CA GLU A 187 34.20 1.64 -37.87
C GLU A 187 34.66 3.01 -37.32
N THR A 188 33.82 4.06 -37.41
CA THR A 188 34.22 5.42 -37.03
C THR A 188 34.37 5.64 -35.52
N ASN A 189 33.69 4.82 -34.70
CA ASN A 189 33.73 4.88 -33.26
C ASN A 189 34.42 3.68 -32.59
N LYS A 190 35.02 2.77 -33.37
CA LYS A 190 35.67 1.55 -32.90
C LYS A 190 36.67 1.81 -31.75
N GLU A 191 37.51 2.84 -31.93
CA GLU A 191 38.51 3.22 -30.92
C GLU A 191 37.97 4.19 -29.84
N LYS A 192 36.81 4.83 -30.11
CA LYS A 192 36.22 5.79 -29.19
C LYS A 192 35.33 5.14 -28.13
N ASP A 193 34.67 4.03 -28.49
CA ASP A 193 33.78 3.32 -27.57
C ASP A 193 34.58 2.56 -26.50
N PRO A 194 34.48 2.93 -25.21
CA PRO A 194 35.21 2.26 -24.15
C PRO A 194 34.62 0.92 -23.72
N SER A 195 33.40 0.58 -24.21
CA SER A 195 32.59 -0.52 -23.64
C SER A 195 32.29 -1.67 -24.59
N LEU A 196 32.17 -1.39 -25.89
CA LEU A 196 31.76 -2.41 -26.88
C LEU A 196 32.85 -2.66 -27.94
N ALA A 197 32.78 -3.83 -28.53
CA ALA A 197 33.59 -4.25 -29.70
C ALA A 197 32.69 -4.92 -30.74
N LYS A 198 32.94 -4.65 -32.03
CA LYS A 198 32.18 -5.19 -33.16
C LYS A 198 32.18 -6.70 -33.16
N GLU A 199 33.36 -7.30 -32.87
CA GLU A 199 33.56 -8.74 -32.85
C GLU A 199 32.68 -9.43 -31.80
N THR A 200 32.55 -8.81 -30.63
CA THR A 200 31.69 -9.31 -29.56
C THR A 200 30.21 -9.25 -29.94
N LEU A 201 29.76 -8.14 -30.57
CA LEU A 201 28.39 -8.02 -31.04
C LEU A 201 28.07 -8.98 -32.18
N SER A 202 29.03 -9.21 -33.12
CA SER A 202 28.88 -10.22 -34.18
C SER A 202 28.67 -11.59 -33.57
N TYR A 203 29.48 -11.98 -32.60
CA TYR A 203 29.35 -13.25 -31.90
C TYR A 203 27.99 -13.40 -31.19
N TYR A 204 27.50 -12.32 -30.54
CA TYR A 204 26.21 -12.35 -29.87
C TYR A 204 25.05 -12.43 -30.87
N ALA A 205 25.14 -11.74 -32.02
CA ALA A 205 24.16 -11.85 -33.08
C ALA A 205 24.07 -13.29 -33.61
N ASP A 206 25.23 -13.96 -33.79
CA ASP A 206 25.30 -15.34 -34.22
C ASP A 206 24.69 -16.31 -33.22
N CYS A 207 24.93 -16.08 -31.94
CA CYS A 207 24.29 -16.86 -30.88
C CYS A 207 22.75 -16.68 -30.92
N TYR A 208 22.25 -15.45 -31.09
CA TYR A 208 20.83 -15.14 -31.05
C TYR A 208 20.05 -15.79 -32.20
N VAL A 209 20.60 -15.75 -33.41
CA VAL A 209 19.95 -16.38 -34.59
C VAL A 209 20.27 -17.88 -34.74
N GLY A 210 21.14 -18.46 -33.89
CA GLY A 210 21.48 -19.87 -33.89
C GLY A 210 22.52 -20.28 -34.97
N ALA A 211 23.24 -19.29 -35.54
CA ALA A 211 24.24 -19.56 -36.57
C ALA A 211 25.38 -20.41 -36.04
N LYS A 212 25.76 -20.26 -34.77
CA LYS A 212 26.85 -21.02 -34.13
C LYS A 212 26.56 -22.51 -33.98
N ASN A 213 25.30 -22.88 -33.68
CA ASN A 213 24.91 -24.28 -33.46
C ASN A 213 24.87 -25.11 -34.76
N LYS A 214 24.85 -24.43 -35.91
CA LYS A 214 24.76 -25.08 -37.25
C LYS A 214 26.00 -24.94 -38.13
N ALA A 215 27.02 -24.18 -37.70
CA ALA A 215 28.30 -24.10 -38.42
C ALA A 215 28.99 -25.46 -38.55
N GLU A 216 28.65 -26.40 -37.67
CA GLU A 216 29.12 -27.81 -37.74
C GLU A 216 28.31 -28.67 -38.74
N SER A 217 27.15 -28.21 -39.24
CA SER A 217 26.25 -28.97 -40.10
C SER A 217 26.25 -28.55 -41.57
N GLY A 218 27.10 -27.58 -41.99
CA GLY A 218 27.30 -27.19 -43.39
C GLY A 218 26.16 -26.37 -44.02
N ASP A 219 25.35 -25.69 -43.24
CA ASP A 219 24.24 -24.83 -43.69
C ASP A 219 24.78 -23.48 -44.25
N PRO A 220 24.19 -22.91 -45.31
CA PRO A 220 24.74 -21.75 -46.01
C PRO A 220 24.70 -20.50 -45.10
N SER A 221 25.82 -19.73 -45.06
CA SER A 221 25.98 -18.45 -44.37
C SER A 221 24.90 -17.40 -44.72
N ASP A 222 24.31 -17.52 -45.91
CA ASP A 222 23.32 -16.58 -46.46
C ASP A 222 21.96 -16.66 -45.73
N ALA A 223 21.54 -17.86 -45.28
CA ALA A 223 20.28 -17.99 -44.52
C ALA A 223 20.30 -17.27 -43.19
N PHE A 224 21.42 -17.27 -42.48
CA PHE A 224 21.57 -16.53 -41.22
C PHE A 224 21.69 -15.02 -41.42
N LEU A 225 22.30 -14.59 -42.52
CA LEU A 225 22.35 -13.16 -42.87
C LEU A 225 20.94 -12.65 -43.19
N GLU A 226 20.13 -13.40 -43.91
CA GLU A 226 18.73 -13.06 -44.18
C GLU A 226 17.90 -13.06 -42.87
N LEU A 227 18.15 -14.02 -41.96
CA LEU A 227 17.48 -14.01 -40.65
C LEU A 227 17.87 -12.76 -39.82
N LYS A 228 19.12 -12.31 -39.86
CA LYS A 228 19.55 -11.05 -39.23
C LYS A 228 18.86 -9.83 -39.82
N LYS A 229 18.42 -9.86 -41.08
CA LYS A 229 17.63 -8.78 -41.72
C LYS A 229 16.13 -8.88 -41.41
N ASN A 230 15.66 -9.93 -40.75
CA ASN A 230 14.27 -10.03 -40.33
C ASN A 230 13.88 -8.82 -39.47
N PRO A 231 12.77 -8.11 -39.77
CA PRO A 231 12.32 -6.95 -39.04
C PRO A 231 12.14 -7.14 -37.52
N LEU A 232 11.82 -8.35 -37.06
CA LEU A 232 11.72 -8.69 -35.64
C LEU A 232 13.09 -8.96 -34.99
N VAL A 233 14.15 -9.23 -35.80
CA VAL A 233 15.54 -9.37 -35.33
C VAL A 233 16.24 -8.03 -35.39
N SER A 234 16.10 -7.31 -36.49
CA SER A 234 16.72 -6.01 -36.78
C SER A 234 15.66 -4.98 -37.19
N PRO A 235 15.09 -4.25 -36.24
CA PRO A 235 14.02 -3.27 -36.48
C PRO A 235 14.36 -2.17 -37.50
N VAL A 236 15.63 -1.93 -37.81
CA VAL A 236 16.01 -0.96 -38.87
C VAL A 236 15.47 -1.35 -40.25
N PHE A 237 15.14 -2.62 -40.49
CA PHE A 237 14.59 -3.12 -41.76
C PHE A 237 13.05 -3.16 -41.76
N ALA A 238 12.40 -2.75 -40.68
CA ALA A 238 10.95 -2.79 -40.53
C ALA A 238 10.24 -1.60 -41.19
N ASP A 239 8.98 -1.80 -41.55
CA ASP A 239 8.00 -0.71 -41.67
C ASP A 239 7.59 -0.29 -40.26
N LEU A 240 7.89 0.95 -39.89
CA LEU A 240 7.64 1.49 -38.56
C LEU A 240 6.31 2.26 -38.46
N LYS A 241 5.55 2.36 -39.55
CA LYS A 241 4.30 3.11 -39.59
C LYS A 241 3.33 2.63 -38.51
N GLY A 242 2.76 3.60 -37.74
CA GLY A 242 1.80 3.33 -36.69
C GLY A 242 2.39 2.83 -35.37
N LEU A 243 3.72 2.75 -35.24
CA LEU A 243 4.37 2.48 -33.95
C LEU A 243 4.17 3.68 -32.98
N PRO A 244 4.24 3.41 -31.66
CA PRO A 244 4.05 4.47 -30.66
C PRO A 244 5.15 5.53 -30.70
N PRO A 245 4.89 6.72 -30.14
CA PRO A 245 5.91 7.74 -29.97
C PRO A 245 7.17 7.20 -29.31
N THR A 246 8.35 7.61 -29.76
CA THR A 246 9.63 7.08 -29.27
C THR A 246 10.62 8.16 -28.90
N LEU A 247 11.34 7.94 -27.77
CA LEU A 247 12.47 8.73 -27.34
C LEU A 247 13.72 7.88 -27.33
N ILE A 248 14.74 8.28 -28.09
CA ILE A 248 15.99 7.53 -28.23
C ILE A 248 17.13 8.35 -27.63
N PHE A 249 17.94 7.72 -26.79
CA PHE A 249 19.23 8.26 -26.35
C PHE A 249 20.37 7.43 -26.94
N ALA A 250 21.45 8.08 -27.34
CA ALA A 250 22.65 7.44 -27.79
C ALA A 250 23.91 8.19 -27.32
N GLY A 251 24.98 7.47 -27.04
CA GLY A 251 26.29 8.04 -26.79
C GLY A 251 26.97 8.47 -28.11
N GLY A 252 27.59 9.65 -28.11
CA GLY A 252 28.27 10.13 -29.31
C GLY A 252 29.52 9.31 -29.72
N ASP A 253 30.11 8.58 -28.74
CA ASP A 253 31.32 7.77 -28.96
C ASP A 253 31.01 6.26 -29.05
N GLU A 254 29.73 5.84 -28.96
CA GLU A 254 29.39 4.41 -29.04
C GLU A 254 29.35 3.87 -30.47
N ILE A 255 29.66 2.57 -30.63
CA ILE A 255 29.64 1.91 -31.95
C ILE A 255 28.20 1.65 -32.46
N LEU A 256 27.16 1.71 -31.62
CA LEU A 256 25.75 1.57 -32.00
C LEU A 256 25.08 2.93 -32.37
N LEU A 257 25.83 4.02 -32.47
CA LEU A 257 25.28 5.33 -32.81
C LEU A 257 24.55 5.31 -34.16
N SER A 258 25.06 4.60 -35.15
CA SER A 258 24.42 4.51 -36.47
C SER A 258 23.05 3.80 -36.42
N ASP A 259 22.86 2.83 -35.53
CA ASP A 259 21.57 2.18 -35.33
C ASP A 259 20.50 3.19 -34.88
N ALA A 260 20.85 3.98 -33.84
CA ALA A 260 19.95 5.02 -33.33
C ALA A 260 19.64 6.09 -34.40
N VAL A 261 20.64 6.50 -35.20
CA VAL A 261 20.47 7.48 -36.28
C VAL A 261 19.61 6.91 -37.42
N THR A 262 19.82 5.64 -37.78
CA THR A 262 19.03 4.98 -38.83
C THR A 262 17.57 4.81 -38.37
N MET A 263 17.35 4.39 -37.12
CA MET A 263 15.99 4.29 -36.57
C MET A 263 15.28 5.64 -36.56
N GLN A 264 15.96 6.73 -36.19
CA GLN A 264 15.39 8.07 -36.23
C GLN A 264 14.94 8.44 -37.65
N LYS A 265 15.81 8.22 -38.67
CA LYS A 265 15.46 8.47 -40.07
C LYS A 265 14.28 7.62 -40.54
N ASN A 266 14.23 6.37 -40.15
CA ASN A 266 13.12 5.48 -40.49
C ASN A 266 11.81 5.92 -39.84
N PHE A 267 11.82 6.36 -38.56
CA PHE A 267 10.65 6.93 -37.91
C PHE A 267 10.16 8.20 -38.60
N GLU A 268 11.08 9.09 -39.00
CA GLU A 268 10.75 10.31 -39.75
C GLU A 268 10.11 9.96 -41.09
N ARG A 269 10.70 9.01 -41.87
CA ARG A 269 10.16 8.50 -43.13
C ARG A 269 8.74 7.96 -42.97
N ASP A 270 8.49 7.20 -41.92
CA ASP A 270 7.25 6.47 -41.69
C ASP A 270 6.20 7.29 -40.89
N GLY A 271 6.51 8.57 -40.61
CA GLY A 271 5.60 9.52 -39.95
C GLY A 271 5.35 9.21 -38.46
N VAL A 272 6.26 8.52 -37.78
CA VAL A 272 6.18 8.23 -36.34
C VAL A 272 6.83 9.37 -35.55
N ARG A 273 6.14 9.85 -34.53
CA ARG A 273 6.68 10.87 -33.62
C ARG A 273 7.90 10.34 -32.88
N SER A 274 9.07 10.86 -33.17
CA SER A 274 10.33 10.40 -32.60
C SER A 274 11.26 11.55 -32.24
N ARG A 275 12.15 11.30 -31.28
CA ARG A 275 13.22 12.22 -30.90
C ARG A 275 14.47 11.47 -30.52
N LEU A 276 15.58 11.77 -31.21
CA LEU A 276 16.91 11.24 -30.88
C LEU A 276 17.72 12.28 -30.12
N ILE A 277 18.32 11.88 -29.01
CA ILE A 277 19.27 12.68 -28.21
C ILE A 277 20.64 11.99 -28.27
N VAL A 278 21.59 12.61 -28.97
CA VAL A 278 22.98 12.15 -28.98
C VAL A 278 23.78 12.91 -27.93
N LYS A 279 24.35 12.22 -26.95
CA LYS A 279 25.15 12.85 -25.88
C LYS A 279 26.63 12.80 -26.26
N PRO A 280 27.27 13.97 -26.58
CA PRO A 280 28.66 13.99 -26.97
C PRO A 280 29.60 13.37 -25.92
N LYS A 281 30.59 12.62 -26.38
CA LYS A 281 31.62 11.98 -25.54
C LYS A 281 31.09 10.95 -24.51
N MET A 282 29.82 10.56 -24.62
CA MET A 282 29.26 9.45 -23.82
C MET A 282 29.36 8.16 -24.62
N TRP A 283 29.36 7.06 -23.89
CA TRP A 283 29.52 5.70 -24.39
C TRP A 283 28.21 4.93 -24.36
N HIS A 284 28.23 3.67 -24.75
CA HIS A 284 27.08 2.80 -24.84
C HIS A 284 26.36 2.65 -23.48
N ALA A 285 25.04 2.84 -23.49
CA ALA A 285 24.15 2.69 -22.33
C ALA A 285 24.65 3.44 -21.07
N TYR A 286 25.17 4.64 -21.22
CA TYR A 286 25.77 5.43 -20.14
C TYR A 286 24.79 5.73 -18.97
N HIS A 287 23.49 5.62 -19.19
CA HIS A 287 22.45 5.79 -18.15
C HIS A 287 22.55 4.75 -17.04
N LEU A 288 23.06 3.53 -17.34
CA LEU A 288 23.23 2.44 -16.37
C LEU A 288 24.19 2.77 -15.21
N TYR A 289 25.04 3.79 -15.39
CA TYR A 289 26.08 4.14 -14.39
C TYR A 289 25.62 5.17 -13.34
N HIS A 290 24.33 5.54 -13.35
CA HIS A 290 23.76 6.50 -12.39
C HIS A 290 24.63 7.74 -12.18
N LEU A 291 25.00 8.40 -13.27
CA LEU A 291 25.88 9.57 -13.28
C LEU A 291 25.10 10.85 -12.99
N LYS A 292 25.73 11.81 -12.27
CA LYS A 292 25.10 13.13 -12.05
C LYS A 292 24.87 13.92 -13.36
N SER A 293 25.58 13.57 -14.44
CA SER A 293 25.41 14.16 -15.77
C SER A 293 24.15 13.71 -16.49
N THR A 294 23.54 12.57 -16.07
CA THR A 294 22.29 12.06 -16.67
C THR A 294 21.04 12.72 -16.12
N LYS A 295 21.15 13.59 -15.10
CA LYS A 295 19.99 14.26 -14.50
C LYS A 295 19.15 15.03 -15.55
N THR A 296 19.79 15.73 -16.47
CA THR A 296 19.11 16.44 -17.56
C THR A 296 18.42 15.50 -18.54
N ASP A 297 18.95 14.28 -18.70
CA ASP A 297 18.35 13.28 -19.57
C ASP A 297 17.07 12.74 -18.93
N TYR A 298 17.07 12.52 -17.60
CA TYR A 298 15.85 12.13 -16.87
C TYR A 298 14.79 13.26 -16.86
N GLU A 299 15.19 14.53 -16.90
CA GLU A 299 14.24 15.64 -17.11
C GLU A 299 13.53 15.53 -18.47
N ILE A 300 14.27 15.17 -19.53
CA ILE A 300 13.70 14.93 -20.87
C ILE A 300 12.83 13.66 -20.89
N ILE A 301 13.29 12.57 -20.28
CA ILE A 301 12.53 11.33 -20.12
C ILE A 301 11.21 11.61 -19.41
N ASN A 302 11.26 12.38 -18.33
CA ASN A 302 10.07 12.75 -17.55
C ASN A 302 9.10 13.64 -18.36
N SER A 303 9.60 14.51 -19.25
CA SER A 303 8.76 15.26 -20.18
C SER A 303 8.09 14.35 -21.21
N PHE A 304 8.85 13.41 -21.78
CA PHE A 304 8.33 12.43 -22.73
C PHE A 304 7.24 11.55 -22.11
N ILE A 305 7.45 11.04 -20.89
CA ILE A 305 6.45 10.24 -20.15
C ILE A 305 5.17 11.07 -19.95
N LYS A 306 5.32 12.35 -19.58
CA LYS A 306 4.18 13.27 -19.41
C LYS A 306 3.40 13.49 -20.69
N GLU A 307 4.08 13.50 -21.84
CA GLU A 307 3.45 13.62 -23.15
C GLU A 307 2.81 12.32 -23.62
N ALA A 308 3.41 11.17 -23.31
CA ALA A 308 2.88 9.84 -23.64
C ALA A 308 1.59 9.52 -22.86
N PHE A 309 1.42 10.08 -21.66
CA PHE A 309 0.22 9.92 -20.83
C PHE A 309 -0.57 11.25 -20.69
N PRO A 310 -1.17 11.78 -21.77
CA PRO A 310 -1.72 13.13 -21.80
C PRO A 310 -2.88 13.39 -20.83
N ALA A 311 -3.57 12.36 -20.39
CA ALA A 311 -4.69 12.50 -19.45
C ALA A 311 -4.26 12.42 -17.97
N ASP A 312 -2.98 12.21 -17.67
CA ASP A 312 -2.49 12.40 -16.32
C ASP A 312 -2.29 13.91 -16.07
N THR A 313 -3.39 14.64 -15.95
CA THR A 313 -3.37 15.78 -15.04
C THR A 313 -2.78 15.23 -13.75
N GLN A 314 -1.62 15.73 -13.33
CA GLN A 314 -1.03 15.45 -12.04
C GLN A 314 -2.17 15.56 -11.02
N ARG A 315 -2.74 14.42 -10.60
CA ARG A 315 -3.69 14.42 -9.49
C ARG A 315 -2.89 14.96 -8.32
N LYS A 316 -3.02 16.27 -8.05
CA LYS A 316 -2.37 16.88 -6.90
C LYS A 316 -2.81 16.06 -5.70
N LEU A 317 -1.89 15.29 -5.14
CA LEU A 317 -2.16 14.53 -3.93
C LEU A 317 -2.77 15.49 -2.91
N ARG A 318 -3.95 15.16 -2.43
CA ARG A 318 -4.66 15.99 -1.47
C ARG A 318 -3.90 15.97 -0.17
N TRP A 319 -3.76 17.11 0.46
CA TRP A 319 -3.35 17.19 1.84
C TRP A 319 -4.52 17.67 2.70
N MET A 320 -4.63 17.13 3.88
CA MET A 320 -5.75 17.39 4.78
C MET A 320 -5.23 17.64 6.19
N HIS A 321 -5.87 18.54 6.91
CA HIS A 321 -5.61 18.66 8.35
C HIS A 321 -6.07 17.37 9.05
N ILE A 322 -5.37 16.99 10.12
CA ILE A 322 -5.86 15.93 11.01
C ILE A 322 -7.12 16.46 11.71
N ASP A 323 -8.14 15.59 11.85
CA ASP A 323 -9.37 15.91 12.54
C ASP A 323 -9.11 16.42 13.96
N ASN A 324 -9.97 17.26 14.45
CA ASN A 324 -9.88 17.80 15.80
C ASN A 324 -9.69 16.69 16.84
N ALA A 325 -10.55 15.67 16.84
CA ALA A 325 -10.45 14.53 17.74
C ALA A 325 -9.18 13.69 17.54
N ALA A 326 -8.62 13.67 16.34
CA ALA A 326 -7.51 12.81 15.96
C ALA A 326 -6.13 13.40 16.25
N LYS A 327 -6.00 14.71 16.54
CA LYS A 327 -4.71 15.38 16.81
C LYS A 327 -3.96 14.79 18.00
N LEU A 328 -4.67 14.16 18.91
CA LEU A 328 -4.10 13.54 20.09
C LEU A 328 -3.31 12.26 19.76
N TYR A 329 -3.74 11.49 18.75
CA TYR A 329 -3.18 10.17 18.45
C TYR A 329 -1.69 10.20 18.08
N PRO A 330 -1.19 11.08 17.20
CA PRO A 330 0.24 11.17 16.92
C PRO A 330 1.08 11.59 18.13
N ALA A 331 0.56 12.49 18.98
CA ALA A 331 1.26 13.02 20.16
C ALA A 331 1.30 12.03 21.32
N ALA A 332 0.20 11.32 21.58
CA ALA A 332 0.05 10.37 22.69
C ALA A 332 0.74 9.03 22.46
N ARG A 333 1.22 8.78 21.26
CA ARG A 333 1.88 7.55 20.88
C ARG A 333 3.09 7.22 21.74
N SER A 334 3.20 5.96 22.15
CA SER A 334 4.33 5.45 22.93
C SER A 334 4.78 4.07 22.41
N ALA A 335 5.88 3.53 22.94
CA ALA A 335 6.29 2.16 22.65
C ALA A 335 5.20 1.12 23.01
N ARG A 336 4.32 1.46 23.96
CA ARG A 336 3.28 0.59 24.52
C ARG A 336 1.89 0.85 23.97
N TRP A 337 1.68 1.90 23.19
CA TRP A 337 0.38 2.28 22.63
C TRP A 337 0.53 2.82 21.22
N THR A 338 -0.03 2.09 20.26
CA THR A 338 0.15 2.36 18.82
C THR A 338 -1.01 3.13 18.20
N ASN A 339 -2.15 3.23 18.90
CA ASN A 339 -3.37 3.86 18.37
C ASN A 339 -3.84 3.24 17.04
N VAL A 340 -3.78 1.93 16.94
CA VAL A 340 -4.20 1.16 15.75
C VAL A 340 -5.42 0.32 16.15
N PHE A 341 -6.43 0.25 15.31
CA PHE A 341 -7.54 -0.70 15.46
C PHE A 341 -7.63 -1.59 14.21
N ARG A 342 -8.24 -2.75 14.37
CA ARG A 342 -8.35 -3.77 13.33
C ARG A 342 -9.80 -4.11 13.04
N LEU A 343 -10.12 -4.17 11.77
CA LEU A 343 -11.34 -4.76 11.23
C LEU A 343 -10.97 -5.92 10.32
N SER A 344 -11.71 -7.00 10.37
CA SER A 344 -11.47 -8.13 9.47
C SER A 344 -12.76 -8.77 8.98
N ALA A 345 -12.69 -9.34 7.77
CA ALA A 345 -13.71 -10.19 7.18
C ALA A 345 -13.10 -11.57 6.92
N THR A 346 -13.79 -12.61 7.36
CA THR A 346 -13.45 -14.02 7.06
C THR A 346 -14.36 -14.49 5.93
N LEU A 347 -13.76 -14.99 4.87
CA LEU A 347 -14.45 -15.51 3.70
C LEU A 347 -14.66 -17.04 3.83
N ASN A 348 -15.49 -17.60 2.95
CA ASN A 348 -15.70 -19.06 2.89
C ASN A 348 -14.55 -19.81 2.19
N GLU A 349 -13.68 -19.10 1.45
CA GLU A 349 -12.51 -19.66 0.75
C GLU A 349 -11.22 -18.93 1.10
N GLU A 350 -10.08 -19.52 0.76
CA GLU A 350 -8.77 -18.88 0.94
C GLU A 350 -8.61 -17.66 0.05
N VAL A 351 -8.01 -16.63 0.64
CA VAL A 351 -7.81 -15.33 -0.01
C VAL A 351 -6.66 -15.42 -1.04
N ASN A 352 -6.95 -15.09 -2.29
CA ASN A 352 -5.92 -14.91 -3.30
C ASN A 352 -5.27 -13.53 -3.16
N ARG A 353 -3.96 -13.51 -2.95
CA ARG A 353 -3.17 -12.29 -2.69
C ARG A 353 -3.18 -11.32 -3.87
N GLU A 354 -2.98 -11.83 -5.08
CA GLU A 354 -2.86 -11.01 -6.29
C GLU A 354 -4.19 -10.31 -6.59
N VAL A 355 -5.29 -11.05 -6.50
CA VAL A 355 -6.64 -10.49 -6.66
C VAL A 355 -6.94 -9.46 -5.58
N LEU A 356 -6.53 -9.70 -4.32
CA LEU A 356 -6.72 -8.73 -3.24
C LEU A 356 -5.88 -7.47 -3.44
N GLN A 357 -4.64 -7.61 -3.94
CA GLN A 357 -3.81 -6.45 -4.26
C GLN A 357 -4.45 -5.61 -5.36
N SER A 358 -4.93 -6.24 -6.43
CA SER A 358 -5.65 -5.56 -7.52
C SER A 358 -6.93 -4.86 -7.01
N ALA A 359 -7.71 -5.53 -6.17
CA ALA A 359 -8.89 -4.95 -5.55
C ALA A 359 -8.55 -3.75 -4.65
N LEU A 360 -7.44 -3.83 -3.92
CA LEU A 360 -6.95 -2.74 -3.07
C LEU A 360 -6.50 -1.53 -3.91
N ASP A 361 -5.81 -1.75 -5.04
CA ASP A 361 -5.39 -0.70 -5.96
C ASP A 361 -6.59 0.10 -6.53
N VAL A 362 -7.71 -0.58 -6.78
CA VAL A 362 -8.97 0.06 -7.17
C VAL A 362 -9.61 0.81 -6.00
N THR A 363 -9.72 0.14 -4.84
CA THR A 363 -10.44 0.66 -3.69
C THR A 363 -9.82 1.94 -3.11
N VAL A 364 -8.49 2.03 -3.02
CA VAL A 364 -7.83 3.21 -2.42
C VAL A 364 -8.14 4.52 -3.16
N ARG A 365 -8.43 4.46 -4.46
CA ARG A 365 -8.79 5.64 -5.26
C ARG A 365 -10.12 6.26 -4.81
N ARG A 366 -11.03 5.42 -4.31
CA ARG A 366 -12.34 5.84 -3.77
C ARG A 366 -12.25 6.45 -2.36
N PHE A 367 -11.14 6.21 -1.64
CA PHE A 367 -10.99 6.59 -0.23
C PHE A 367 -9.77 7.50 0.03
N PRO A 368 -9.70 8.71 -0.57
CA PRO A 368 -8.54 9.59 -0.43
C PRO A 368 -8.35 10.15 0.99
N SER A 369 -9.34 10.04 1.87
CA SER A 369 -9.21 10.40 3.30
C SER A 369 -8.62 9.28 4.16
N ILE A 370 -8.66 8.04 3.68
CA ILE A 370 -8.12 6.84 4.34
C ILE A 370 -6.77 6.46 3.72
N ALA A 371 -6.68 6.53 2.39
CA ALA A 371 -5.45 6.25 1.63
C ALA A 371 -4.44 7.39 1.78
N VAL A 372 -3.92 7.57 2.99
CA VAL A 372 -3.03 8.68 3.34
C VAL A 372 -1.84 8.24 4.16
N ARG A 373 -0.83 9.10 4.19
CA ARG A 373 0.34 9.03 5.04
C ARG A 373 0.40 10.22 6.00
N LEU A 374 1.01 10.01 7.16
CA LEU A 374 1.18 11.08 8.15
C LEU A 374 2.45 11.88 7.86
N ARG A 375 2.31 13.19 7.69
CA ARG A 375 3.42 14.13 7.52
C ARG A 375 3.56 15.04 8.73
N ARG A 376 4.79 15.48 8.97
CA ARG A 376 5.12 16.40 10.05
C ARG A 376 5.31 17.80 9.49
N GLY A 377 4.44 18.72 9.87
CA GLY A 377 4.60 20.15 9.63
C GLY A 377 5.32 20.87 10.77
N THR A 378 5.48 22.18 10.66
CA THR A 378 6.12 23.04 11.68
C THR A 378 5.29 23.12 12.96
N PHE A 379 3.98 23.28 12.82
CA PHE A 379 3.04 23.50 13.93
C PHE A 379 2.08 22.33 14.18
N TRP A 380 1.74 21.55 13.14
CA TRP A 380 0.81 20.44 13.21
C TRP A 380 1.25 19.28 12.31
N TYR A 381 0.76 18.08 12.62
CA TYR A 381 0.75 16.99 11.65
C TYR A 381 -0.33 17.23 10.61
N TYR A 382 -0.14 16.69 9.41
CA TYR A 382 -1.14 16.67 8.34
C TYR A 382 -1.15 15.30 7.66
N LEU A 383 -2.26 15.01 6.98
CA LEU A 383 -2.44 13.81 6.20
C LEU A 383 -2.21 14.15 4.73
N GLU A 384 -1.42 13.35 4.05
CA GLU A 384 -1.14 13.48 2.64
C GLU A 384 -1.58 12.21 1.93
N GLU A 385 -2.42 12.34 0.90
CA GLU A 385 -2.91 11.23 0.09
C GLU A 385 -1.72 10.42 -0.47
N ILE A 386 -1.82 9.10 -0.49
CA ILE A 386 -0.86 8.22 -1.16
C ILE A 386 -1.28 7.99 -2.60
N ALA A 387 -0.32 7.95 -3.51
CA ALA A 387 -0.59 7.75 -4.93
C ALA A 387 -1.06 6.31 -5.24
N HIS A 388 -0.60 5.34 -4.46
CA HIS A 388 -0.83 3.91 -4.69
C HIS A 388 -1.14 3.17 -3.40
N ALA A 389 -1.84 2.04 -3.55
CA ALA A 389 -2.16 1.15 -2.46
C ALA A 389 -0.90 0.57 -1.79
N PRO A 390 -0.91 0.36 -0.48
CA PRO A 390 0.13 -0.40 0.18
C PRO A 390 0.08 -1.87 -0.26
N ARG A 391 1.20 -2.59 -0.09
CA ARG A 391 1.21 -4.02 -0.35
C ARG A 391 0.38 -4.78 0.68
N VAL A 392 -0.30 -5.80 0.19
CA VAL A 392 -0.95 -6.80 1.05
C VAL A 392 0.13 -7.62 1.76
N LEU A 393 0.03 -7.70 3.10
CA LEU A 393 0.99 -8.39 3.98
C LEU A 393 0.44 -9.73 4.44
N ASP A 394 1.33 -10.67 4.77
CA ASP A 394 0.95 -11.87 5.54
C ASP A 394 0.91 -11.57 7.03
N GLU A 395 -0.02 -12.21 7.74
CA GLU A 395 -0.01 -12.20 9.20
C GLU A 395 1.10 -13.12 9.71
N LYS A 396 2.16 -12.53 10.26
CA LYS A 396 3.35 -13.27 10.72
C LYS A 396 3.33 -13.63 12.19
N SER A 397 2.47 -12.99 12.99
CA SER A 397 2.40 -13.17 14.44
C SER A 397 0.98 -12.88 14.95
N TYR A 398 0.83 -12.09 16.01
CA TYR A 398 -0.44 -11.72 16.61
C TYR A 398 -1.03 -10.44 15.98
N PRO A 399 -2.36 -10.20 16.10
CA PRO A 399 -3.00 -9.00 15.59
C PRO A 399 -2.53 -7.73 16.31
N LEU A 400 -2.63 -6.58 15.62
CA LEU A 400 -2.27 -5.26 16.15
C LEU A 400 -0.80 -5.12 16.58
N VAL A 401 0.11 -5.86 15.95
CA VAL A 401 1.55 -5.62 16.08
C VAL A 401 1.84 -4.15 15.83
N ARG A 402 2.74 -3.58 16.64
CA ARG A 402 3.12 -2.18 16.54
C ARG A 402 3.41 -1.76 15.10
N MET A 403 2.78 -0.68 14.66
CA MET A 403 3.09 -0.02 13.39
C MET A 403 4.18 1.03 13.64
N PRO A 404 5.41 0.86 13.14
CA PRO A 404 6.49 1.84 13.27
C PRO A 404 6.10 3.20 12.69
N PHE A 405 6.73 4.28 13.15
CA PHE A 405 6.38 5.62 12.66
C PHE A 405 6.76 5.82 11.19
N ASP A 406 7.79 5.16 10.73
CA ASP A 406 8.22 5.21 9.34
C ASP A 406 7.21 4.53 8.42
N ASP A 407 6.55 3.46 8.88
CA ASP A 407 5.43 2.83 8.16
C ASP A 407 4.24 3.79 8.06
N ILE A 408 3.86 4.46 9.17
CA ILE A 408 2.78 5.47 9.18
C ILE A 408 3.11 6.67 8.28
N ARG A 409 4.39 7.01 8.13
CA ARG A 409 4.87 8.05 7.21
C ARG A 409 4.85 7.59 5.75
N SER A 410 4.80 6.32 5.48
CA SER A 410 4.65 5.74 4.14
C SER A 410 3.19 5.49 3.82
N CYS A 411 2.45 4.82 4.72
CA CYS A 411 1.01 4.58 4.64
C CYS A 411 0.46 4.37 6.06
N ALA A 412 -0.61 5.05 6.42
CA ALA A 412 -1.15 5.02 7.77
C ALA A 412 -2.21 3.92 8.00
N PHE A 413 -2.35 2.98 7.08
CA PHE A 413 -3.08 1.72 7.25
C PHE A 413 -2.31 0.57 6.59
N ARG A 414 -2.69 -0.68 6.90
CA ARG A 414 -2.15 -1.87 6.25
C ARG A 414 -3.22 -2.92 6.05
N VAL A 415 -3.11 -3.70 4.97
CA VAL A 415 -3.98 -4.83 4.66
C VAL A 415 -3.19 -6.11 4.87
N ILE A 416 -3.79 -7.07 5.59
CA ILE A 416 -3.13 -8.29 6.05
C ILE A 416 -4.02 -9.47 5.69
N ILE A 417 -3.42 -10.56 5.21
CA ILE A 417 -4.13 -11.82 4.95
C ILE A 417 -3.68 -12.93 5.89
N TYR A 418 -4.63 -13.78 6.26
CA TYR A 418 -4.37 -15.03 6.94
C TYR A 418 -5.41 -16.09 6.52
N LYS A 419 -4.99 -17.06 5.70
CA LYS A 419 -5.90 -18.08 5.14
C LYS A 419 -7.12 -17.42 4.48
N LYS A 420 -8.30 -17.59 5.09
CA LYS A 420 -9.59 -17.05 4.62
C LYS A 420 -9.85 -15.59 5.05
N ARG A 421 -9.00 -14.99 5.86
CA ARG A 421 -9.27 -13.68 6.50
C ARG A 421 -8.54 -12.54 5.80
N ILE A 422 -9.30 -11.50 5.46
CA ILE A 422 -8.81 -10.18 5.07
C ILE A 422 -8.93 -9.26 6.27
N ALA A 423 -7.84 -8.68 6.73
CA ALA A 423 -7.82 -7.73 7.83
C ALA A 423 -7.25 -6.39 7.39
N VAL A 424 -7.83 -5.31 7.89
CA VAL A 424 -7.30 -3.95 7.72
C VAL A 424 -7.02 -3.35 9.09
N GLU A 425 -5.83 -2.85 9.29
CA GLU A 425 -5.42 -2.15 10.49
C GLU A 425 -5.20 -0.67 10.17
N PHE A 426 -5.90 0.19 10.90
CA PHE A 426 -5.90 1.62 10.69
C PHE A 426 -5.20 2.34 11.85
N PHE A 427 -4.29 3.26 11.55
CA PHE A 427 -3.89 4.25 12.52
C PHE A 427 -5.07 5.18 12.80
N HIS A 428 -5.50 5.29 14.05
CA HIS A 428 -6.79 5.88 14.43
C HIS A 428 -6.95 7.39 14.06
N ALA A 429 -5.86 8.04 13.63
CA ALA A 429 -5.93 9.40 13.10
C ALA A 429 -6.60 9.50 11.72
N LEU A 430 -6.81 8.39 11.00
CA LEU A 430 -7.41 8.37 9.66
C LEU A 430 -8.93 8.42 9.70
N THR A 431 -9.48 7.52 10.49
CA THR A 431 -10.90 7.20 10.49
C THR A 431 -11.28 6.54 11.80
N ASP A 432 -12.56 6.43 12.07
CA ASP A 432 -13.14 5.65 13.16
C ASP A 432 -13.61 4.26 12.67
N GLY A 433 -14.21 3.49 13.59
CA GLY A 433 -14.67 2.14 13.28
C GLY A 433 -15.70 2.07 12.16
N ASN A 434 -16.58 3.06 12.02
CA ASN A 434 -17.59 3.09 10.96
C ASN A 434 -16.99 3.37 9.58
N GLY A 435 -16.14 4.42 9.47
CA GLY A 435 -15.44 4.72 8.21
C GLY A 435 -14.50 3.59 7.79
N GLY A 436 -13.80 2.96 8.77
CA GLY A 436 -12.98 1.77 8.52
C GLY A 436 -13.79 0.56 8.03
N MET A 437 -15.00 0.34 8.58
CA MET A 437 -15.89 -0.74 8.14
C MET A 437 -16.42 -0.53 6.73
N ILE A 438 -16.74 0.72 6.34
CA ILE A 438 -17.12 1.07 4.97
C ILE A 438 -15.97 0.76 4.01
N PHE A 439 -14.72 1.11 4.37
CA PHE A 439 -13.54 0.77 3.60
C PHE A 439 -13.38 -0.75 3.45
N LEU A 440 -13.42 -1.51 4.55
CA LEU A 440 -13.28 -2.97 4.51
C LEU A 440 -14.36 -3.63 3.64
N LYS A 441 -15.62 -3.25 3.81
CA LYS A 441 -16.72 -3.81 3.01
C LYS A 441 -16.54 -3.52 1.51
N THR A 442 -16.11 -2.31 1.17
CA THR A 442 -15.87 -1.93 -0.23
C THR A 442 -14.69 -2.68 -0.83
N LEU A 443 -13.60 -2.88 -0.05
CA LEU A 443 -12.46 -3.70 -0.46
C LEU A 443 -12.86 -5.17 -0.71
N VAL A 444 -13.63 -5.74 0.22
CA VAL A 444 -14.12 -7.14 0.09
C VAL A 444 -15.07 -7.27 -1.10
N ALA A 445 -15.94 -6.28 -1.33
CA ALA A 445 -16.84 -6.25 -2.50
C ALA A 445 -16.05 -6.24 -3.81
N GLU A 446 -14.99 -5.44 -3.91
CA GLU A 446 -14.13 -5.39 -5.09
C GLU A 446 -13.36 -6.71 -5.27
N TYR A 447 -12.81 -7.27 -4.19
CA TYR A 447 -12.17 -8.58 -4.20
C TYR A 447 -13.11 -9.69 -4.74
N ILE A 448 -14.33 -9.77 -4.21
CA ILE A 448 -15.34 -10.75 -4.64
C ILE A 448 -15.69 -10.52 -6.11
N SER A 449 -15.88 -9.25 -6.52
CA SER A 449 -16.20 -8.90 -7.92
C SER A 449 -15.13 -9.39 -8.89
N GLN A 450 -13.85 -9.18 -8.56
CA GLN A 450 -12.72 -9.62 -9.40
C GLN A 450 -12.51 -11.13 -9.35
N ARG A 451 -12.59 -11.74 -8.16
CA ARG A 451 -12.33 -13.16 -7.96
C ARG A 451 -13.37 -14.06 -8.59
N TYR A 452 -14.64 -13.70 -8.45
CA TYR A 452 -15.79 -14.54 -8.84
C TYR A 452 -16.60 -13.97 -10.03
N ARG A 453 -16.18 -12.83 -10.57
CA ARG A 453 -16.86 -12.11 -11.67
C ARG A 453 -18.32 -11.79 -11.38
N VAL A 454 -18.61 -11.46 -10.12
CA VAL A 454 -19.94 -11.09 -9.64
C VAL A 454 -20.04 -9.56 -9.57
N LYS A 455 -21.06 -8.97 -10.17
CA LYS A 455 -21.34 -7.53 -10.05
C LYS A 455 -21.98 -7.25 -8.70
N ILE A 456 -21.31 -6.48 -7.84
CA ILE A 456 -21.82 -6.07 -6.53
C ILE A 456 -22.18 -4.59 -6.58
N GLY A 457 -23.43 -4.28 -6.21
CA GLY A 457 -23.97 -2.92 -6.16
C GLY A 457 -23.50 -2.11 -4.97
N ALA A 458 -23.58 -0.79 -5.07
CA ALA A 458 -23.32 0.14 -3.97
C ALA A 458 -24.53 0.21 -3.03
N SER A 459 -24.47 -0.50 -1.91
CA SER A 459 -25.52 -0.52 -0.88
C SER A 459 -24.95 -0.98 0.47
N ASN A 460 -25.69 -0.78 1.55
CA ASN A 460 -25.32 -1.25 2.89
C ASN A 460 -23.91 -0.85 3.34
N GLY A 461 -23.42 0.34 2.92
CA GLY A 461 -22.08 0.83 3.25
C GLY A 461 -20.96 0.27 2.37
N VAL A 462 -21.28 -0.42 1.28
CA VAL A 462 -20.36 -0.64 0.15
C VAL A 462 -20.50 0.56 -0.77
N LEU A 463 -19.38 1.26 -1.07
CA LEU A 463 -19.39 2.41 -1.97
C LEU A 463 -19.16 1.98 -3.42
N ASP A 464 -19.65 2.78 -4.35
CA ASP A 464 -19.30 2.59 -5.76
C ASP A 464 -17.82 2.92 -5.97
N ARG A 465 -17.05 1.93 -6.47
CA ARG A 465 -15.60 2.03 -6.66
C ARG A 465 -15.21 2.98 -7.78
N LEU A 466 -16.12 3.26 -8.71
CA LEU A 466 -15.91 4.13 -9.87
C LEU A 466 -16.39 5.57 -9.63
N GLU A 467 -17.17 5.81 -8.57
CA GLU A 467 -17.65 7.14 -8.21
C GLU A 467 -16.53 7.98 -7.59
N GLU A 468 -16.41 9.25 -7.99
CA GLU A 468 -15.53 10.20 -7.33
C GLU A 468 -15.96 10.45 -5.87
N PRO A 469 -14.99 10.60 -4.93
CA PRO A 469 -15.32 10.87 -3.53
C PRO A 469 -16.12 12.17 -3.37
N ARG A 470 -17.22 12.12 -2.65
CA ARG A 470 -18.04 13.30 -2.34
C ARG A 470 -17.32 14.21 -1.34
N LYS A 471 -17.54 15.51 -1.44
CA LYS A 471 -16.88 16.50 -0.56
C LYS A 471 -17.18 16.24 0.92
N GLU A 472 -18.41 15.86 1.24
CA GLU A 472 -18.90 15.58 2.58
C GLU A 472 -18.12 14.44 3.25
N GLU A 473 -17.72 13.43 2.50
CA GLU A 473 -16.94 12.29 2.98
C GLU A 473 -15.54 12.67 3.48
N LEU A 474 -15.03 13.83 3.04
CA LEU A 474 -13.67 14.30 3.30
C LEU A 474 -13.58 15.36 4.39
N LEU A 475 -14.71 15.85 4.91
CA LEU A 475 -14.75 16.99 5.85
C LEU A 475 -14.53 16.57 7.30
N ASP A 476 -13.74 17.38 8.02
CA ASP A 476 -13.76 17.42 9.49
C ASP A 476 -14.99 18.23 9.94
N LEU A 477 -15.97 17.55 10.50
CA LEU A 477 -17.25 18.14 10.88
C LEU A 477 -17.29 18.68 12.32
N PHE A 478 -16.24 18.49 13.12
CA PHE A 478 -16.20 19.01 14.49
C PHE A 478 -16.39 20.54 14.56
N PRO A 479 -15.68 21.36 13.77
CA PRO A 479 -15.83 22.81 13.86
C PRO A 479 -17.25 23.31 13.53
N SER A 480 -17.94 22.65 12.58
CA SER A 480 -19.27 23.08 12.12
C SER A 480 -20.42 22.77 13.11
N HIS A 481 -20.17 21.85 14.05
CA HIS A 481 -21.17 21.42 15.05
C HIS A 481 -20.86 21.87 16.48
N ALA A 482 -19.88 22.79 16.66
CA ALA A 482 -19.53 23.35 17.96
C ALA A 482 -20.56 24.35 18.45
N ASP A 483 -21.09 24.17 19.67
CA ASP A 483 -22.02 25.13 20.32
C ASP A 483 -21.28 26.38 20.83
N ARG A 484 -22.03 27.37 21.38
CA ARG A 484 -21.49 28.60 21.93
C ARG A 484 -20.78 28.38 23.28
N LEU A 485 -21.31 27.46 24.10
CA LEU A 485 -20.80 27.18 25.45
C LEU A 485 -20.11 25.82 25.53
N PRO A 486 -18.90 25.75 26.12
CA PRO A 486 -18.21 24.48 26.32
C PRO A 486 -18.82 23.73 27.52
N ALA A 487 -18.80 22.38 27.46
CA ALA A 487 -19.14 21.53 28.60
C ALA A 487 -18.03 21.54 29.64
N THR A 488 -18.43 21.39 30.94
CA THR A 488 -17.44 21.22 32.02
C THR A 488 -16.88 19.82 32.06
N ARG A 489 -15.55 19.71 32.16
CA ARG A 489 -14.83 18.41 32.26
C ARG A 489 -14.56 18.04 33.71
N ARG A 490 -15.60 17.79 34.53
CA ARG A 490 -15.43 17.29 35.90
C ARG A 490 -15.86 15.83 35.99
N ASP A 491 -14.95 14.91 35.63
CA ASP A 491 -15.15 13.48 35.79
C ASP A 491 -14.24 12.91 36.87
N SER A 492 -14.80 12.05 37.76
CA SER A 492 -14.02 11.30 38.73
C SER A 492 -13.20 10.19 38.06
N ASP A 493 -12.07 9.82 38.68
CA ASP A 493 -11.27 8.67 38.23
C ASP A 493 -12.04 7.37 38.42
N SER A 494 -11.84 6.43 37.51
CA SER A 494 -12.42 5.08 37.52
C SER A 494 -11.49 4.08 38.17
N TYR A 495 -12.06 2.96 38.64
CA TYR A 495 -11.31 1.74 38.94
C TYR A 495 -10.59 1.24 37.68
N ARG A 496 -9.44 0.60 37.87
CA ARG A 496 -8.64 0.01 36.79
C ARG A 496 -8.20 -1.38 37.21
N ILE A 497 -8.25 -2.29 36.26
CA ILE A 497 -7.79 -3.66 36.44
C ILE A 497 -6.27 -3.70 36.42
N PHE A 498 -5.67 -4.43 37.35
CA PHE A 498 -4.23 -4.63 37.45
C PHE A 498 -3.91 -6.09 37.08
N GLY A 499 -2.69 -6.31 36.58
CA GLY A 499 -2.17 -7.62 36.26
C GLY A 499 -0.72 -7.56 35.80
N GLU A 500 -0.07 -8.70 35.69
CA GLU A 500 1.27 -8.83 35.13
C GLU A 500 1.23 -8.60 33.63
N ARG A 501 2.10 -7.76 33.11
CA ARG A 501 2.10 -7.43 31.68
C ARG A 501 2.69 -8.56 30.86
N GLU A 502 2.12 -8.75 29.67
CA GLU A 502 2.69 -9.62 28.64
C GLU A 502 4.04 -9.11 28.16
N GLU A 503 4.92 -10.05 27.82
CA GLU A 503 6.24 -9.78 27.21
C GLU A 503 6.10 -9.34 25.75
N ASP A 504 7.10 -8.71 25.21
CA ASP A 504 7.23 -8.31 23.81
C ASP A 504 6.03 -7.54 23.23
N SER A 505 5.25 -6.86 24.09
CA SER A 505 4.01 -6.18 23.68
C SER A 505 2.95 -7.12 23.08
N PHE A 506 2.99 -8.40 23.38
CA PHE A 506 1.97 -9.34 22.98
C PHE A 506 0.60 -8.90 23.50
N ALA A 507 -0.43 -9.07 22.68
CA ALA A 507 -1.80 -8.79 23.04
C ALA A 507 -2.65 -10.04 22.81
N THR A 508 -3.31 -10.47 23.88
CA THR A 508 -4.29 -11.56 23.80
C THR A 508 -5.62 -10.96 23.34
N VAL A 509 -6.22 -11.60 22.33
CA VAL A 509 -7.59 -11.32 21.89
C VAL A 509 -8.45 -12.53 22.20
N THR A 510 -9.48 -12.32 23.02
CA THR A 510 -10.51 -13.31 23.30
C THR A 510 -11.81 -12.83 22.69
N THR A 511 -12.40 -13.58 21.79
CA THR A 511 -13.68 -13.26 21.17
C THR A 511 -14.79 -14.13 21.77
N PHE A 512 -15.77 -13.49 22.39
CA PHE A 512 -17.01 -14.13 22.82
C PHE A 512 -18.00 -14.09 21.65
N ILE A 513 -18.50 -15.26 21.30
CA ILE A 513 -19.50 -15.45 20.25
C ILE A 513 -20.82 -15.78 20.93
N MET A 514 -21.80 -14.94 20.70
CA MET A 514 -23.14 -15.02 21.31
C MET A 514 -24.21 -14.97 20.24
N LYS A 515 -25.36 -15.60 20.47
CA LYS A 515 -26.52 -15.47 19.57
C LYS A 515 -27.09 -14.06 19.70
N SER A 516 -27.17 -13.34 18.59
CA SER A 516 -27.69 -11.96 18.57
C SER A 516 -29.10 -11.86 19.12
N ARG A 517 -29.94 -12.86 18.86
CA ARG A 517 -31.31 -12.90 19.35
C ARG A 517 -31.38 -12.98 20.87
N GLU A 518 -30.58 -13.86 21.52
CA GLU A 518 -30.52 -13.98 22.99
C GLU A 518 -30.15 -12.64 23.67
N LEU A 519 -29.19 -11.90 23.07
CA LEU A 519 -28.81 -10.58 23.57
C LEU A 519 -29.90 -9.54 23.40
N VAL A 520 -30.59 -9.53 22.27
CA VAL A 520 -31.68 -8.60 21.98
C VAL A 520 -32.87 -8.88 22.90
N ASP A 521 -33.29 -10.13 23.03
CA ASP A 521 -34.39 -10.54 23.88
C ASP A 521 -34.11 -10.19 25.35
N LYS A 522 -32.88 -10.45 25.83
CA LYS A 522 -32.46 -10.07 27.21
C LYS A 522 -32.46 -8.52 27.39
N ALA A 523 -31.94 -7.77 26.45
CA ALA A 523 -31.95 -6.30 26.51
C ALA A 523 -33.38 -5.76 26.55
N HIS A 524 -34.27 -6.30 25.72
CA HIS A 524 -35.69 -5.91 25.69
C HIS A 524 -36.40 -6.26 27.00
N SER A 525 -36.14 -7.44 27.58
CA SER A 525 -36.74 -7.83 28.87
C SER A 525 -36.36 -6.89 30.01
N LEU A 526 -35.20 -6.20 29.90
CA LEU A 526 -34.73 -5.21 30.86
C LEU A 526 -35.04 -3.77 30.45
N GLY A 527 -35.69 -3.54 29.29
CA GLY A 527 -36.05 -2.21 28.78
C GLY A 527 -34.84 -1.37 28.35
N VAL A 528 -33.70 -2.00 27.96
CA VAL A 528 -32.45 -1.30 27.64
C VAL A 528 -31.95 -1.67 26.24
N SER A 529 -30.97 -0.90 25.72
CA SER A 529 -30.29 -1.26 24.48
C SER A 529 -29.24 -2.35 24.70
N VAL A 530 -28.91 -3.12 23.64
CA VAL A 530 -27.83 -4.12 23.67
C VAL A 530 -26.48 -3.49 24.12
N THR A 531 -26.19 -2.27 23.72
CA THR A 531 -24.98 -1.57 24.16
C THR A 531 -25.00 -1.30 25.67
N ALA A 532 -26.14 -0.90 26.22
CA ALA A 532 -26.29 -0.68 27.66
C ALA A 532 -26.20 -1.99 28.44
N LEU A 533 -26.79 -3.08 27.93
CA LEU A 533 -26.68 -4.44 28.50
C LEU A 533 -25.21 -4.90 28.58
N LEU A 534 -24.47 -4.80 27.48
CA LEU A 534 -23.05 -5.16 27.43
C LEU A 534 -22.21 -4.28 28.36
N CYS A 535 -22.47 -2.96 28.39
CA CYS A 535 -21.81 -2.03 29.29
C CYS A 535 -22.07 -2.39 30.76
N ALA A 536 -23.30 -2.72 31.12
CA ALA A 536 -23.67 -3.15 32.46
C ALA A 536 -22.96 -4.46 32.85
N ALA A 537 -22.81 -5.40 31.92
CA ALA A 537 -22.05 -6.62 32.16
C ALA A 537 -20.57 -6.35 32.47
N PHE A 538 -19.92 -5.46 31.73
CA PHE A 538 -18.55 -5.03 32.04
C PHE A 538 -18.44 -4.30 33.38
N ILE A 539 -19.41 -3.46 33.74
CA ILE A 539 -19.44 -2.77 35.02
C ILE A 539 -19.63 -3.77 36.17
N LYS A 540 -20.55 -4.74 36.05
CA LYS A 540 -20.76 -5.80 37.05
C LYS A 540 -19.50 -6.61 37.28
N ALA A 541 -18.87 -7.07 36.18
CA ALA A 541 -17.58 -7.78 36.22
C ALA A 541 -16.48 -6.94 36.87
N GLY A 542 -16.42 -5.65 36.55
CA GLY A 542 -15.46 -4.70 37.14
C GLY A 542 -15.69 -4.46 38.63
N ILE A 543 -16.94 -4.45 39.13
CA ILE A 543 -17.26 -4.36 40.55
C ILE A 543 -16.79 -5.63 41.27
N GLU A 544 -17.03 -6.83 40.69
CA GLU A 544 -16.55 -8.10 41.26
C GLU A 544 -15.04 -8.09 41.41
N LEU A 545 -14.31 -7.73 40.36
CA LEU A 545 -12.84 -7.63 40.39
C LEU A 545 -12.33 -6.58 41.39
N GLN A 546 -13.00 -5.42 41.49
CA GLN A 546 -12.62 -4.41 42.46
C GLN A 546 -12.81 -4.88 43.91
N ASN A 547 -13.86 -5.67 44.18
CA ASN A 547 -14.09 -6.25 45.51
C ASN A 547 -12.96 -7.24 45.87
N GLU A 548 -12.42 -7.98 44.91
CA GLU A 548 -11.25 -8.82 45.11
C GLU A 548 -9.98 -8.00 45.37
N ASP A 549 -9.75 -6.93 44.61
CA ASP A 549 -8.51 -6.17 44.60
C ASP A 549 -8.41 -5.14 45.73
N VAL A 550 -9.54 -4.59 46.17
CA VAL A 550 -9.57 -3.41 47.06
C VAL A 550 -10.30 -3.71 48.34
N ARG A 551 -9.55 -3.94 49.44
CA ARG A 551 -10.11 -4.12 50.75
C ARG A 551 -10.60 -2.76 51.34
N GLY A 552 -11.87 -2.73 51.68
CA GLY A 552 -12.52 -1.59 52.32
C GLY A 552 -13.22 -0.61 51.34
N LEU A 553 -14.52 -0.42 51.59
CA LEU A 553 -15.46 0.32 50.75
C LEU A 553 -14.98 1.76 50.45
N LYS A 554 -14.40 2.46 51.43
CA LYS A 554 -13.90 3.84 51.29
C LYS A 554 -12.77 4.02 50.27
N ARG A 555 -12.04 2.94 49.95
CA ARG A 555 -10.93 2.94 48.98
C ARG A 555 -11.38 2.60 47.57
N GLN A 556 -12.59 2.11 47.40
CA GLN A 556 -13.15 1.78 46.09
C GLN A 556 -13.37 3.04 45.27
N LYS A 557 -13.41 2.87 43.94
CA LYS A 557 -13.67 3.92 42.96
C LYS A 557 -14.88 3.56 42.12
N PRO A 558 -15.54 4.54 41.51
CA PRO A 558 -16.56 4.24 40.51
C PRO A 558 -16.00 3.32 39.42
N VAL A 559 -16.78 2.36 38.96
CA VAL A 559 -16.47 1.50 37.81
C VAL A 559 -17.18 2.08 36.61
N LYS A 560 -16.42 2.58 35.65
CA LYS A 560 -16.92 3.28 34.45
C LYS A 560 -16.40 2.64 33.19
N VAL A 561 -17.23 2.62 32.15
CA VAL A 561 -16.88 2.15 30.80
C VAL A 561 -17.03 3.30 29.82
N LEU A 562 -16.01 3.52 28.96
CA LEU A 562 -16.08 4.50 27.91
C LEU A 562 -16.80 3.91 26.69
N ILE A 563 -17.86 4.58 26.24
CA ILE A 563 -18.65 4.19 25.07
C ILE A 563 -18.52 5.27 24.01
N PRO A 564 -17.88 5.00 22.88
CA PRO A 564 -17.87 5.89 21.74
C PRO A 564 -19.27 6.05 21.13
N CYS A 565 -19.62 7.28 20.76
CA CYS A 565 -20.91 7.64 20.18
C CYS A 565 -20.69 8.18 18.77
N ASP A 566 -21.26 7.54 17.78
CA ASP A 566 -21.23 7.96 16.39
C ASP A 566 -22.10 9.20 16.17
N LEU A 567 -21.47 10.35 15.93
CA LEU A 567 -22.12 11.63 15.74
C LEU A 567 -22.85 11.71 14.39
N ARG A 568 -22.51 10.87 13.41
CA ARG A 568 -23.21 10.83 12.12
C ARG A 568 -24.70 10.54 12.29
N ARG A 569 -25.04 9.66 13.23
CA ARG A 569 -26.42 9.31 13.56
C ARG A 569 -27.19 10.46 14.21
N ILE A 570 -26.48 11.32 14.93
CA ILE A 570 -27.07 12.47 15.64
C ILE A 570 -27.31 13.65 14.69
N TYR A 571 -26.34 13.88 13.76
CA TYR A 571 -26.32 15.06 12.90
C TYR A 571 -26.65 14.79 11.43
N GLY A 572 -26.89 13.53 11.03
CA GLY A 572 -27.19 13.16 9.63
C GLY A 572 -26.01 13.39 8.69
N ALA A 573 -24.80 13.01 9.08
CA ALA A 573 -23.57 13.30 8.35
C ALA A 573 -22.98 12.08 7.65
N ASP A 574 -22.30 12.28 6.51
CA ASP A 574 -21.74 11.23 5.67
C ASP A 574 -20.20 11.19 5.63
N THR A 575 -19.52 11.84 6.60
CA THR A 575 -18.05 11.85 6.61
C THR A 575 -17.45 10.46 6.88
N LEU A 576 -16.37 10.13 6.18
CA LEU A 576 -15.57 8.91 6.41
C LEU A 576 -14.44 9.13 7.43
N ARG A 577 -14.26 10.37 7.90
CA ARG A 577 -13.24 10.76 8.88
C ARG A 577 -13.75 10.53 10.30
N ASN A 578 -12.88 10.74 11.31
CA ASN A 578 -13.29 10.60 12.69
C ASN A 578 -14.42 11.59 13.05
N PHE A 579 -15.60 11.09 13.39
CA PHE A 579 -16.71 11.90 13.88
C PHE A 579 -17.41 11.18 15.03
N VAL A 580 -16.65 10.95 16.11
CA VAL A 580 -17.04 10.20 17.29
C VAL A 580 -16.68 11.00 18.54
N LEU A 581 -17.60 11.09 19.47
CA LEU A 581 -17.37 11.49 20.88
C LEU A 581 -17.64 10.29 21.79
N TYR A 582 -17.61 10.51 23.09
CA TYR A 582 -17.82 9.43 24.06
C TYR A 582 -18.65 9.87 25.25
N THR A 583 -19.24 8.87 25.89
CA THR A 583 -19.82 8.96 27.24
C THR A 583 -19.14 7.93 28.15
N THR A 584 -19.22 8.14 29.47
CA THR A 584 -18.58 7.29 30.47
C THR A 584 -19.57 6.88 31.58
N PRO A 585 -20.65 6.13 31.22
CA PRO A 585 -21.57 5.63 32.25
C PRO A 585 -20.84 4.72 33.23
N GLY A 586 -21.29 4.71 34.46
CA GLY A 586 -20.67 3.91 35.51
C GLY A 586 -21.44 3.89 36.80
N ILE A 587 -21.02 3.03 37.72
CA ILE A 587 -21.60 2.82 39.06
C ILE A 587 -20.54 3.11 40.11
N ASP A 588 -20.95 3.75 41.17
CA ASP A 588 -20.13 3.90 42.38
C ASP A 588 -20.51 2.84 43.42
N PRO A 589 -19.72 1.78 43.59
CA PRO A 589 -20.06 0.69 44.51
C PRO A 589 -20.05 1.10 45.97
N ARG A 590 -19.55 2.28 46.32
CA ARG A 590 -19.60 2.82 47.70
C ARG A 590 -20.99 3.20 48.14
N LEU A 591 -21.92 3.36 47.19
CA LEU A 591 -23.32 3.71 47.45
C LEU A 591 -24.21 2.53 47.80
N GLY A 592 -23.69 1.30 47.68
CA GLY A 592 -24.40 0.07 47.97
C GLY A 592 -24.20 -1.03 46.94
N GLU A 593 -24.85 -2.16 47.18
CA GLU A 593 -24.88 -3.28 46.19
C GLU A 593 -25.96 -3.04 45.15
N TYR A 594 -25.66 -3.39 43.91
CA TYR A 594 -26.56 -3.26 42.76
C TYR A 594 -26.82 -4.62 42.11
N THR A 595 -28.07 -4.91 41.87
CA THR A 595 -28.46 -6.02 40.98
C THR A 595 -28.07 -5.71 39.52
N PHE A 596 -28.00 -6.72 38.71
CA PHE A 596 -27.68 -6.53 37.27
C PHE A 596 -28.72 -5.66 36.57
N ALA A 597 -30.00 -5.83 36.87
CA ALA A 597 -31.09 -5.04 36.32
C ALA A 597 -30.97 -3.53 36.69
N GLU A 598 -30.63 -3.20 37.94
CA GLU A 598 -30.40 -1.83 38.36
C GLU A 598 -29.20 -1.20 37.64
N ILE A 599 -28.10 -1.95 37.47
CA ILE A 599 -26.94 -1.49 36.69
C ILE A 599 -27.38 -1.19 35.26
N CYS A 600 -28.13 -2.06 34.60
CA CYS A 600 -28.66 -1.86 33.23
C CYS A 600 -29.50 -0.60 33.13
N ASP A 601 -30.44 -0.39 34.05
CA ASP A 601 -31.33 0.77 34.05
C ASP A 601 -30.57 2.08 34.26
N ILE A 602 -29.64 2.14 35.23
CA ILE A 602 -28.82 3.33 35.52
C ILE A 602 -27.93 3.64 34.29
N VAL A 603 -27.23 2.65 33.76
CA VAL A 603 -26.36 2.83 32.60
C VAL A 603 -27.14 3.35 31.40
N TYR A 604 -28.29 2.77 31.11
CA TYR A 604 -29.13 3.19 30.00
C TYR A 604 -29.62 4.64 30.15
N LYS A 605 -30.12 5.00 31.33
CA LYS A 605 -30.56 6.38 31.64
C LYS A 605 -29.43 7.40 31.53
N LEU A 606 -28.21 7.07 32.01
CA LEU A 606 -27.04 7.93 31.88
C LEU A 606 -26.68 8.13 30.40
N MET A 607 -26.71 7.06 29.59
CA MET A 607 -26.45 7.15 28.16
C MET A 607 -27.47 8.04 27.45
N VAL A 608 -28.78 7.87 27.74
CA VAL A 608 -29.83 8.70 27.13
C VAL A 608 -29.69 10.16 27.49
N LEU A 609 -29.37 10.49 28.74
CA LEU A 609 -29.17 11.88 29.19
C LEU A 609 -27.94 12.53 28.57
N GLU A 610 -26.84 11.78 28.40
CA GLU A 610 -25.59 12.33 27.88
C GLU A 610 -25.55 12.40 26.35
N ILE A 611 -26.17 11.46 25.65
CA ILE A 611 -26.14 11.36 24.16
C ILE A 611 -27.28 12.19 23.56
N THR A 612 -27.25 13.50 23.78
CA THR A 612 -28.17 14.44 23.19
C THR A 612 -27.44 15.40 22.25
N PRO A 613 -28.07 15.94 21.18
CA PRO A 613 -27.43 16.90 20.28
C PRO A 613 -26.80 18.09 21.02
N LYS A 614 -27.48 18.63 22.01
CA LYS A 614 -26.99 19.78 22.83
C LYS A 614 -25.75 19.43 23.64
N ASN A 615 -25.76 18.30 24.37
CA ASN A 615 -24.60 17.86 25.14
C ASN A 615 -23.41 17.53 24.26
N MET A 616 -23.66 16.89 23.10
CA MET A 616 -22.60 16.57 22.14
C MET A 616 -22.02 17.83 21.53
N ALA A 617 -22.83 18.82 21.13
CA ALA A 617 -22.35 20.11 20.64
C ALA A 617 -21.49 20.85 21.67
N ALA A 618 -21.87 20.85 22.97
CA ALA A 618 -21.08 21.45 24.05
C ALA A 618 -19.74 20.69 24.26
N LYS A 619 -19.73 19.34 24.16
CA LYS A 619 -18.50 18.53 24.19
C LYS A 619 -17.59 18.83 22.98
N ILE A 620 -18.18 19.00 21.78
CA ILE A 620 -17.46 19.44 20.57
C ILE A 620 -16.80 20.79 20.81
N LYS A 621 -17.54 21.79 21.32
CA LYS A 621 -17.01 23.13 21.59
C LYS A 621 -15.85 23.12 22.59
N THR A 622 -15.90 22.24 23.60
CA THR A 622 -14.80 22.08 24.55
C THR A 622 -13.50 21.60 23.83
N ASN A 623 -13.60 20.71 22.85
CA ASN A 623 -12.46 20.24 22.09
C ASN A 623 -11.95 21.30 21.09
N VAL A 624 -12.86 22.04 20.44
CA VAL A 624 -12.52 23.07 19.44
C VAL A 624 -11.94 24.34 20.10
N LYS A 625 -12.42 24.73 21.29
CA LYS A 625 -11.97 25.91 21.99
C LYS A 625 -10.46 25.93 22.28
N ASP A 626 -9.89 24.78 22.60
CA ASP A 626 -8.45 24.66 22.85
C ASP A 626 -7.63 24.96 21.58
N GLU A 627 -8.20 24.74 20.38
CA GLU A 627 -7.56 25.04 19.09
C GLU A 627 -7.68 26.51 18.67
N GLU A 628 -8.65 27.24 19.17
CA GLU A 628 -8.84 28.66 18.88
C GLU A 628 -7.76 29.53 19.56
N ASN A 629 -7.07 28.98 20.57
CA ASN A 629 -6.02 29.70 21.32
C ASN A 629 -4.80 30.00 20.43
N ILE A 630 -4.52 31.28 20.20
CA ILE A 630 -3.43 31.76 19.33
C ILE A 630 -2.07 31.30 19.84
N LEU A 631 -1.84 31.26 21.14
CA LEU A 631 -0.58 30.78 21.71
C LEU A 631 -0.35 29.31 21.40
N LEU A 632 -1.41 28.50 21.45
CA LEU A 632 -1.32 27.09 21.06
C LEU A 632 -1.08 26.93 19.55
N LYS A 633 -1.68 27.76 18.71
CA LYS A 633 -1.46 27.74 17.25
C LYS A 633 0.00 27.97 16.89
N LEU A 634 0.65 28.93 17.51
CA LEU A 634 2.03 29.35 17.22
C LEU A 634 3.11 28.50 17.93
N THR A 635 2.72 27.66 18.87
CA THR A 635 3.67 26.77 19.57
C THR A 635 4.24 25.72 18.60
N PRO A 636 5.57 25.54 18.50
CA PRO A 636 6.18 24.50 17.66
C PRO A 636 5.70 23.08 18.01
N LEU A 637 5.58 22.21 17.00
CA LEU A 637 5.00 20.88 17.14
C LEU A 637 5.68 20.01 18.21
N PHE A 638 6.99 20.11 18.39
CA PHE A 638 7.72 19.31 19.38
C PHE A 638 7.30 19.66 20.82
N LEU A 639 7.08 20.95 21.12
CA LEU A 639 6.57 21.40 22.43
C LEU A 639 5.11 20.98 22.62
N LYS A 640 4.28 21.14 21.58
CA LYS A 640 2.89 20.66 21.61
C LYS A 640 2.81 19.18 21.94
N ASN A 641 3.64 18.35 21.35
CA ASN A 641 3.65 16.91 21.59
C ASN A 641 3.93 16.58 23.08
N ILE A 642 4.82 17.31 23.72
CA ILE A 642 5.12 17.13 25.15
C ILE A 642 3.88 17.50 25.98
N VAL A 643 3.29 18.67 25.74
CA VAL A 643 2.10 19.16 26.47
C VAL A 643 0.92 18.21 26.24
N MET A 644 0.62 17.85 24.98
CA MET A 644 -0.49 16.96 24.66
C MET A 644 -0.31 15.57 25.28
N LYS A 645 0.91 15.05 25.32
CA LYS A 645 1.21 13.78 26.00
C LYS A 645 0.97 13.86 27.51
N LEU A 646 1.36 14.96 28.16
CA LEU A 646 1.11 15.19 29.58
C LEU A 646 -0.40 15.32 29.87
N VAL A 647 -1.12 16.12 29.09
CA VAL A 647 -2.58 16.27 29.19
C VAL A 647 -3.28 14.91 29.01
N PHE A 648 -2.89 14.15 28.04
CA PHE A 648 -3.45 12.81 27.80
C PHE A 648 -3.20 11.85 28.98
N MET A 649 -1.98 11.83 29.56
CA MET A 649 -1.66 11.02 30.72
C MET A 649 -2.43 11.44 31.98
N MET A 650 -2.75 12.73 32.12
CA MET A 650 -3.48 13.26 33.28
C MET A 650 -4.99 13.14 33.15
N CYS A 651 -5.54 13.37 31.96
CA CYS A 651 -6.98 13.52 31.75
C CYS A 651 -7.63 12.37 30.96
N GLY A 652 -6.88 11.60 30.17
CA GLY A 652 -7.44 10.62 29.23
C GLY A 652 -7.63 9.23 29.82
N GLU A 653 -6.55 8.61 30.31
CA GLU A 653 -6.53 7.18 30.66
C GLU A 653 -7.10 6.82 32.05
N LYS A 654 -7.48 7.81 32.86
CA LYS A 654 -7.95 7.55 34.23
C LYS A 654 -9.47 7.53 34.38
N LYS A 655 -10.20 7.90 33.33
CA LYS A 655 -11.64 8.19 33.43
C LYS A 655 -12.53 6.96 33.21
N SER A 656 -11.99 5.88 32.68
CA SER A 656 -12.70 4.61 32.47
C SER A 656 -11.82 3.40 32.76
N MET A 657 -12.48 2.27 33.06
CA MET A 657 -11.82 0.98 33.21
C MET A 657 -11.35 0.42 31.85
N LEU A 658 -12.19 0.54 30.84
CA LEU A 658 -11.94 0.16 29.46
C LEU A 658 -12.80 0.96 28.48
N THR A 659 -12.55 0.79 27.19
CA THR A 659 -13.42 1.27 26.11
C THR A 659 -14.23 0.10 25.54
N LEU A 660 -15.55 0.27 25.43
CA LEU A 660 -16.47 -0.64 24.75
C LEU A 660 -17.03 0.04 23.50
N SER A 661 -16.54 -0.34 22.33
CA SER A 661 -16.98 0.19 21.05
C SER A 661 -17.90 -0.78 20.32
N ASN A 662 -19.12 -0.36 20.00
CA ASN A 662 -20.11 -1.20 19.33
C ASN A 662 -20.45 -0.62 17.93
N LEU A 663 -20.09 -1.33 16.87
CA LEU A 663 -20.42 -0.97 15.46
C LEU A 663 -21.85 -1.37 15.06
N GLY A 664 -22.55 -2.13 15.90
CA GLY A 664 -23.91 -2.60 15.63
C GLY A 664 -23.96 -3.74 14.62
N VAL A 665 -25.08 -3.84 13.91
CA VAL A 665 -25.31 -4.90 12.92
C VAL A 665 -24.64 -4.55 11.59
N ILE A 666 -23.78 -5.42 11.13
CA ILE A 666 -23.14 -5.32 9.83
C ILE A 666 -24.07 -5.90 8.77
N LYS A 667 -24.46 -5.07 7.81
CA LYS A 667 -25.26 -5.47 6.64
C LYS A 667 -24.40 -5.46 5.40
N LEU A 668 -24.61 -6.41 4.51
CA LEU A 668 -23.97 -6.50 3.19
C LEU A 668 -24.99 -6.41 2.06
N PRO A 669 -24.56 -6.09 0.83
CA PRO A 669 -25.34 -6.41 -0.37
C PRO A 669 -25.58 -7.93 -0.43
N SER A 670 -26.75 -8.35 -0.86
CA SER A 670 -27.16 -9.78 -0.90
C SER A 670 -26.20 -10.65 -1.71
N GLU A 671 -25.59 -10.06 -2.76
CA GLU A 671 -24.63 -10.73 -3.63
C GLU A 671 -23.33 -11.11 -2.90
N MET A 672 -23.01 -10.43 -1.78
CA MET A 672 -21.81 -10.69 -0.98
C MET A 672 -22.03 -11.72 0.13
N GLU A 673 -23.25 -11.85 0.66
CA GLU A 673 -23.53 -12.59 1.89
C GLU A 673 -23.03 -14.04 1.83
N ARG A 674 -23.18 -14.71 0.68
CA ARG A 674 -22.73 -16.10 0.48
C ARG A 674 -21.21 -16.29 0.52
N PHE A 675 -20.42 -15.24 0.43
CA PHE A 675 -18.95 -15.30 0.39
C PHE A 675 -18.29 -14.94 1.73
N VAL A 676 -19.06 -14.31 2.65
CA VAL A 676 -18.52 -13.81 3.91
C VAL A 676 -19.13 -14.56 5.08
N GLU A 677 -18.27 -15.20 5.88
CA GLU A 677 -18.68 -15.98 7.05
C GLU A 677 -18.77 -15.13 8.33
N ARG A 678 -17.85 -14.13 8.48
CA ARG A 678 -17.69 -13.42 9.75
C ARG A 678 -17.01 -12.08 9.57
N PHE A 679 -17.33 -11.14 10.48
CA PHE A 679 -16.56 -9.94 10.73
C PHE A 679 -16.03 -9.91 12.16
N ASP A 680 -14.87 -9.28 12.37
CA ASP A 680 -14.29 -9.01 13.68
C ASP A 680 -13.86 -7.55 13.80
N PHE A 681 -13.98 -7.03 15.03
CA PHE A 681 -13.56 -5.67 15.37
C PHE A 681 -12.72 -5.70 16.63
N VAL A 682 -11.43 -5.37 16.52
CA VAL A 682 -10.48 -5.42 17.62
C VAL A 682 -9.87 -4.04 17.83
N LEU A 683 -10.01 -3.49 19.02
CA LEU A 683 -9.38 -2.25 19.44
C LEU A 683 -7.94 -2.49 19.90
N SER A 684 -7.10 -1.47 19.95
CA SER A 684 -5.81 -1.58 20.64
C SER A 684 -5.95 -1.39 22.15
N VAL A 685 -5.00 -1.94 22.91
CA VAL A 685 -4.87 -1.66 24.34
C VAL A 685 -4.26 -0.29 24.58
N GLN A 686 -4.56 0.33 25.71
CA GLN A 686 -3.98 1.59 26.14
C GLN A 686 -2.78 1.36 27.06
N SER A 687 -1.97 2.41 27.30
CA SER A 687 -0.76 2.26 28.10
C SER A 687 -1.04 1.95 29.58
N LYS A 688 -2.16 2.41 30.12
CA LYS A 688 -2.55 2.26 31.53
C LYS A 688 -3.88 1.55 31.74
N ALA A 689 -4.68 1.33 30.68
CA ALA A 689 -5.87 0.49 30.70
C ALA A 689 -5.58 -0.78 29.91
N PRO A 690 -5.44 -1.93 30.60
CA PRO A 690 -4.96 -3.17 29.94
C PRO A 690 -6.01 -3.84 29.07
N TYR A 691 -7.25 -3.41 29.11
CA TYR A 691 -8.38 -3.98 28.38
C TYR A 691 -9.08 -2.97 27.51
N ASN A 692 -9.54 -3.44 26.35
CA ASN A 692 -10.57 -2.79 25.52
C ASN A 692 -11.44 -3.85 24.85
N ALA A 693 -12.63 -3.46 24.37
CA ALA A 693 -13.58 -4.38 23.78
C ALA A 693 -14.23 -3.76 22.54
N GLY A 694 -14.24 -4.51 21.43
CA GLY A 694 -14.95 -4.20 20.19
C GLY A 694 -16.13 -5.15 20.00
N VAL A 695 -17.26 -4.62 19.55
CA VAL A 695 -18.49 -5.40 19.31
C VAL A 695 -19.02 -5.15 17.92
N LEU A 696 -19.48 -6.19 17.27
CA LEU A 696 -20.31 -6.10 16.08
C LEU A 696 -21.21 -7.36 15.97
N SER A 697 -22.29 -7.26 15.21
CA SER A 697 -23.15 -8.40 14.90
C SER A 697 -23.17 -8.65 13.40
N TYR A 698 -23.08 -9.91 12.99
CA TYR A 698 -23.22 -10.32 11.59
C TYR A 698 -23.95 -11.67 11.52
N GLY A 699 -24.94 -11.79 10.64
CA GLY A 699 -25.81 -12.94 10.60
C GLY A 699 -26.54 -13.12 11.94
N GLU A 700 -26.53 -14.32 12.47
CA GLU A 700 -27.17 -14.66 13.76
C GLU A 700 -26.28 -14.43 14.98
N SER A 701 -25.01 -14.06 14.78
CA SER A 701 -24.00 -13.97 15.82
C SER A 701 -23.57 -12.55 16.14
N THR A 702 -23.33 -12.31 17.44
CA THR A 702 -22.65 -11.13 17.95
C THR A 702 -21.26 -11.51 18.42
N TYR A 703 -20.26 -10.80 17.92
CA TYR A 703 -18.84 -11.00 18.23
C TYR A 703 -18.37 -9.89 19.15
N LEU A 704 -18.00 -10.25 20.36
CA LEU A 704 -17.40 -9.36 21.36
C LEU A 704 -15.91 -9.71 21.48
N SER A 705 -15.05 -8.93 20.84
CA SER A 705 -13.60 -9.12 20.88
C SER A 705 -12.98 -8.30 22.00
N ILE A 706 -12.49 -8.97 23.03
CA ILE A 706 -11.81 -8.40 24.19
C ILE A 706 -10.31 -8.52 23.94
N ILE A 707 -9.60 -7.42 24.00
CA ILE A 707 -8.13 -7.39 23.92
C ILE A 707 -7.53 -7.06 25.27
N ARG A 708 -6.44 -7.74 25.64
CA ARG A 708 -5.65 -7.43 26.84
C ARG A 708 -4.15 -7.50 26.58
N ASN A 709 -3.37 -6.80 27.41
CA ASN A 709 -1.90 -6.87 27.41
C ASN A 709 -1.34 -7.25 28.81
N ILE A 710 -2.13 -7.99 29.55
CA ILE A 710 -1.75 -8.63 30.83
C ILE A 710 -1.98 -10.14 30.70
N LYS A 711 -1.24 -10.94 31.49
CA LYS A 711 -1.27 -12.41 31.42
C LYS A 711 -2.61 -12.99 31.88
N GLU A 712 -3.20 -12.40 32.90
CA GLU A 712 -4.38 -12.93 33.57
C GLU A 712 -5.66 -12.56 32.83
N ALA A 713 -6.48 -13.56 32.51
CA ALA A 713 -7.79 -13.42 31.86
C ALA A 713 -8.92 -13.12 32.88
N ARG A 714 -8.66 -12.22 33.85
CA ARG A 714 -9.58 -11.98 34.97
C ARG A 714 -10.90 -11.38 34.52
N LEU A 715 -10.84 -10.39 33.62
CA LEU A 715 -12.05 -9.69 33.14
C LEU A 715 -12.89 -10.62 32.27
N GLU A 716 -12.27 -11.39 31.39
CA GLU A 716 -12.96 -12.36 30.53
C GLU A 716 -13.66 -13.40 31.38
N SER A 717 -12.99 -13.92 32.41
CA SER A 717 -13.57 -14.94 33.33
C SER A 717 -14.74 -14.35 34.13
N ALA A 718 -14.62 -13.13 34.67
CA ALA A 718 -15.70 -12.46 35.38
C ALA A 718 -16.89 -12.17 34.45
N LEU A 719 -16.63 -11.66 33.26
CA LEU A 719 -17.64 -11.33 32.26
C LEU A 719 -18.39 -12.60 31.79
N TYR A 720 -17.68 -13.73 31.59
CA TYR A 720 -18.28 -15.00 31.26
C TYR A 720 -19.26 -15.47 32.36
N ARG A 721 -18.87 -15.34 33.64
CA ARG A 721 -19.78 -15.66 34.77
C ARG A 721 -21.04 -14.78 34.76
N VAL A 722 -20.86 -13.45 34.51
CA VAL A 722 -22.02 -12.55 34.42
C VAL A 722 -22.96 -12.97 33.31
N PHE A 723 -22.47 -13.22 32.09
CA PHE A 723 -23.33 -13.64 30.98
C PHE A 723 -24.07 -14.97 31.29
N ARG A 724 -23.37 -15.94 31.88
CA ARG A 724 -23.98 -17.23 32.27
C ARG A 724 -25.04 -17.05 33.32
N ALA A 725 -24.81 -16.21 34.32
CA ALA A 725 -25.82 -15.93 35.37
C ALA A 725 -27.07 -15.24 34.79
N GLU A 726 -26.90 -14.45 33.73
CA GLU A 726 -28.01 -13.77 33.04
C GLU A 726 -28.66 -14.62 31.92
N GLY A 727 -28.27 -15.89 31.77
CA GLY A 727 -28.86 -16.81 30.81
C GLY A 727 -28.40 -16.60 29.37
N ILE A 728 -27.27 -15.91 29.12
CA ILE A 728 -26.72 -15.69 27.82
C ILE A 728 -25.67 -16.76 27.51
N SER A 729 -25.85 -17.44 26.37
CA SER A 729 -24.93 -18.48 25.90
C SER A 729 -23.70 -17.84 25.25
N VAL A 730 -22.51 -18.28 25.69
CA VAL A 730 -21.23 -17.71 25.18
C VAL A 730 -20.31 -18.85 24.77
N ALA A 731 -19.84 -18.83 23.52
CA ALA A 731 -18.67 -19.56 23.07
C ALA A 731 -17.47 -18.62 23.06
N ALA A 732 -16.27 -19.11 23.36
CA ALA A 732 -15.06 -18.28 23.42
C ALA A 732 -13.96 -18.83 22.53
N GLU A 733 -13.31 -17.94 21.79
CA GLU A 733 -12.09 -18.21 21.01
C GLU A 733 -10.99 -17.29 21.50
N SER A 734 -9.74 -17.76 21.55
CA SER A 734 -8.62 -16.93 21.99
C SER A 734 -7.33 -17.29 21.24
N ASN A 735 -6.47 -16.28 21.04
CA ASN A 735 -5.09 -16.48 20.59
C ASN A 735 -4.11 -16.64 21.77
N GLN A 736 -4.59 -16.91 22.96
CA GLN A 736 -3.76 -17.17 24.14
C GLN A 736 -2.88 -18.40 23.88
N ARG A 737 -1.58 -18.29 24.21
CA ARG A 737 -0.60 -19.38 24.12
C ARG A 737 -0.68 -20.32 25.31
#